data_24dba688b75330c395aca173c2ece5c7
#
_entry.id   24dba688b75330c395aca173c2ece5c7
#
_cell.length_a   1.000
_cell.length_b   1.000
_cell.length_c   1.000
_cell.angle_alpha   90.00
_cell.angle_beta   90.00
_cell.angle_gamma   90.00
#
_symmetry.space_group_name_H-M   'P 1'
#
loop_
_entity.id
_entity.type
_entity.pdbx_description
1 polymer ?
#
loop_
_entity_poly.entity_id
_entity_poly.type
_entity_poly.pdbx_seq_one_letter_code
_entity_poly.pdbx_strand_id
1 'polypeptide(L)'
;MRLFTRRRTAALATAVVLAAAGTLATASGALADDAGPWPGTEGRILSDGGGVIDAATGTTGRIPTVGSYATWAPDGSRVLSVSGQIYSVLANGTKRFALPWAQGMRSSAPYEDLTFWNGGRFVVFASGGQLAYGPSDAAWAPGPLMPANLEPATVCDSEPSVSVDGLVAFERRAGSCDADAAGVYVYNATAKTVKLAIADAEQPAWSPDGTKLAFVRKDADGNPQIFTANADGTDVKQRTSGPRRFANPSWSPTGKRIVFDAHTSPNSDDVHTTEYVDLATGELTKVGDTAAGDNPSWQPLRKNTTGRVWGGNAYLTATAASRWTWNTVGHSEPGLMDAKSAVLVNQDSPAYAVTAPALAGRKEGPVLMTQKTGLSSTTKNELKRTLKPGKPVYLVGSTAVLDNTVFAQVKALGYTPVRLTGTDPYSTSVMVAKTISSAPKYVFLAGGTEYRAAVSAAAAAGSDGAASAGGVVLTNGNKLPASTQAYLNSLNPDKTMIIPVGSAAQYALTHSSFSRWPSTYSYYPISGTTDPSLSVAIAMFWWTAPSQAGLAYSGSWRDGVSAASAMNVFGPVLWTTSAAAPSAELTNYFQRESAAVNFAVAFGVNGSISPAALNTVGSTISAGSSYFVYHPFFNGDVPAGAQAGMPTSSFAAPVNGSDTGDGQAAAGATAKRPAPAGSHETNLAPLKTLQRQ
;
A
#
# COMPACT_ATOMS: atom_id res chain seq x y z
N MET A 1 -1.98 -0.38 -16.51
CA MET A 1 -1.19 -0.42 -15.29
C MET A 1 0.08 0.39 -15.55
N ARG A 2 0.33 1.48 -14.82
CA ARG A 2 1.56 2.27 -15.00
C ARG A 2 2.47 1.97 -13.82
N LEU A 3 3.53 1.23 -14.09
CA LEU A 3 4.65 1.02 -13.18
C LEU A 3 5.60 2.21 -13.29
N PHE A 4 5.99 2.76 -12.17
CA PHE A 4 6.87 3.93 -12.12
C PHE A 4 8.33 3.50 -12.04
N THR A 5 9.14 3.99 -12.96
CA THR A 5 10.60 3.85 -12.93
C THR A 5 11.28 5.11 -12.41
N ARG A 6 12.21 4.95 -11.50
CA ARG A 6 13.19 5.99 -11.15
C ARG A 6 14.42 5.85 -12.03
N ARG A 7 14.82 6.92 -12.68
CA ARG A 7 16.20 7.10 -13.14
C ARG A 7 16.99 7.80 -12.02
N ARG A 8 18.02 7.15 -11.51
CA ARG A 8 19.04 7.83 -10.71
C ARG A 8 19.94 8.63 -11.66
N THR A 9 19.90 9.95 -11.60
CA THR A 9 20.97 10.81 -12.10
C THR A 9 21.95 10.99 -10.95
N ALA A 10 23.15 10.44 -11.08
CA ALA A 10 24.26 10.73 -10.20
C ALA A 10 24.68 12.18 -10.43
N ALA A 11 24.43 13.05 -9.46
CA ALA A 11 25.04 14.37 -9.41
C ALA A 11 26.30 14.28 -8.54
N LEU A 12 27.47 14.43 -9.16
CA LEU A 12 28.71 14.71 -8.44
C LEU A 12 28.55 16.10 -7.80
N ALA A 13 28.49 16.17 -6.49
CA ALA A 13 28.62 17.39 -5.73
C ALA A 13 30.01 17.45 -5.12
N THR A 14 30.78 18.42 -5.55
CA THR A 14 32.11 18.80 -5.00
C THR A 14 31.91 19.36 -3.59
N ALA A 15 32.53 18.74 -2.60
CA ALA A 15 32.50 19.17 -1.21
C ALA A 15 33.40 20.40 -1.01
N VAL A 16 32.82 21.46 -0.46
CA VAL A 16 33.59 22.53 0.21
C VAL A 16 33.41 22.34 1.72
N VAL A 17 34.52 22.06 2.38
CA VAL A 17 34.62 21.91 3.85
C VAL A 17 34.60 23.30 4.50
N LEU A 18 33.63 23.54 5.37
CA LEU A 18 33.78 24.56 6.43
C LEU A 18 33.52 23.86 7.78
N ALA A 19 34.58 23.83 8.57
CA ALA A 19 34.54 23.30 9.93
C ALA A 19 33.91 24.33 10.88
N ALA A 20 32.86 23.94 11.59
CA ALA A 20 32.48 24.57 12.85
C ALA A 20 32.14 23.46 13.84
N ALA A 21 32.95 23.32 14.85
CA ALA A 21 32.81 22.32 15.90
C ALA A 21 31.62 22.66 16.80
N GLY A 22 30.64 21.79 16.79
CA GLY A 22 29.58 21.72 17.77
C GLY A 22 29.19 20.26 17.90
N THR A 23 29.55 19.64 19.02
CA THR A 23 29.19 18.27 19.34
C THR A 23 27.69 18.16 19.52
N LEU A 24 26.98 17.88 18.44
CA LEU A 24 25.65 17.30 18.49
C LEU A 24 25.83 15.79 18.56
N ALA A 25 25.51 15.22 19.70
CA ALA A 25 25.35 13.78 19.84
C ALA A 25 24.27 13.34 18.81
N THR A 26 24.71 12.80 17.71
CA THR A 26 23.86 12.16 16.73
C THR A 26 23.30 10.91 17.38
N ALA A 27 22.08 11.00 17.88
CA ALA A 27 21.24 9.82 17.96
C ALA A 27 20.94 9.43 16.50
N SER A 28 21.90 8.76 15.86
CA SER A 28 21.67 8.00 14.63
C SER A 28 20.87 6.75 14.99
N GLY A 29 19.61 6.96 15.34
CA GLY A 29 18.65 5.90 15.47
C GLY A 29 18.21 5.48 14.09
N ALA A 30 18.78 4.44 13.57
CA ALA A 30 18.16 3.42 12.74
C ALA A 30 17.14 3.84 11.64
N LEU A 31 17.39 4.94 10.93
CA LEU A 31 16.67 5.28 9.71
C LEU A 31 17.54 5.19 8.45
N ALA A 32 18.82 4.86 8.61
CA ALA A 32 19.79 4.91 7.52
C ALA A 32 19.93 3.58 6.76
N ASP A 33 19.34 2.50 7.24
CA ASP A 33 19.58 1.17 6.67
C ASP A 33 18.42 0.66 5.79
N ASP A 34 17.45 1.49 5.48
CA ASP A 34 16.26 1.08 4.72
C ASP A 34 16.34 1.34 3.21
N ALA A 35 17.52 1.37 2.66
CA ALA A 35 17.72 1.53 1.22
C ALA A 35 17.82 0.17 0.53
N GLY A 36 16.71 -0.46 0.30
CA GLY A 36 16.65 -1.69 -0.46
C GLY A 36 15.29 -2.38 -0.39
N PRO A 37 14.98 -3.33 -1.25
CA PRO A 37 13.63 -3.88 -1.37
C PRO A 37 13.22 -4.74 -0.22
N TRP A 38 14.19 -5.39 0.34
CA TRP A 38 14.00 -6.22 1.51
C TRP A 38 15.12 -5.99 2.53
N PRO A 39 15.50 -4.72 2.80
CA PRO A 39 16.45 -4.44 3.84
C PRO A 39 15.79 -4.73 5.17
N GLY A 40 16.61 -5.05 6.11
CA GLY A 40 16.19 -5.31 7.46
C GLY A 40 17.33 -5.99 8.20
N THR A 41 17.13 -6.24 9.48
CA THR A 41 18.02 -7.13 10.19
C THR A 41 17.72 -8.58 9.80
N GLU A 42 18.72 -9.44 9.89
CA GLU A 42 18.58 -10.85 9.58
C GLU A 42 17.71 -11.53 10.63
N GLY A 43 16.65 -12.16 10.18
CA GLY A 43 15.76 -12.97 10.97
C GLY A 43 16.04 -14.46 10.79
N ARG A 44 14.99 -15.26 10.87
CA ARG A 44 15.08 -16.72 10.71
C ARG A 44 15.21 -17.11 9.24
N ILE A 45 15.86 -18.24 8.99
CA ILE A 45 15.84 -18.92 7.70
C ILE A 45 14.66 -19.88 7.72
N LEU A 46 13.78 -19.75 6.75
CA LEU A 46 12.60 -20.59 6.52
C LEU A 46 12.94 -21.60 5.45
N SER A 47 12.39 -22.81 5.54
CA SER A 47 12.39 -23.81 4.49
C SER A 47 10.98 -24.37 4.25
N ASP A 48 10.82 -25.08 3.16
CA ASP A 48 9.56 -25.74 2.81
C ASP A 48 9.06 -26.63 3.95
N GLY A 49 7.74 -26.73 4.08
CA GLY A 49 7.15 -27.40 5.22
C GLY A 49 7.18 -26.60 6.54
N GLY A 50 7.75 -25.38 6.50
CA GLY A 50 7.71 -24.43 7.60
C GLY A 50 8.82 -24.60 8.66
N GLY A 51 9.86 -25.37 8.37
CA GLY A 51 11.07 -25.39 9.20
C GLY A 51 11.67 -23.98 9.31
N VAL A 52 12.09 -23.55 10.48
CA VAL A 52 12.77 -22.27 10.67
C VAL A 52 14.00 -22.45 11.54
N ILE A 53 15.08 -21.75 11.17
CA ILE A 53 16.34 -21.77 11.90
C ILE A 53 16.75 -20.32 12.15
N ASP A 54 17.08 -20.00 13.39
CA ASP A 54 17.72 -18.73 13.73
C ASP A 54 19.20 -18.80 13.38
N ALA A 55 19.63 -18.01 12.41
CA ALA A 55 21.01 -18.06 11.89
C ALA A 55 22.06 -17.62 12.92
N ALA A 56 21.69 -16.84 13.93
CA ALA A 56 22.61 -16.35 14.96
C ALA A 56 22.81 -17.36 16.10
N THR A 57 21.75 -18.10 16.43
CA THR A 57 21.77 -19.01 17.60
C THR A 57 21.73 -20.48 17.21
N GLY A 58 21.46 -20.83 15.97
CA GLY A 58 21.21 -22.20 15.52
C GLY A 58 19.90 -22.81 16.05
N THR A 59 19.07 -22.01 16.73
CA THR A 59 17.82 -22.51 17.30
C THR A 59 16.82 -22.86 16.18
N THR A 60 16.34 -24.10 16.22
CA THR A 60 15.35 -24.59 15.25
C THR A 60 13.92 -24.47 15.77
N GLY A 61 12.99 -24.32 14.86
CA GLY A 61 11.57 -24.24 15.17
C GLY A 61 10.70 -24.58 13.95
N ARG A 62 9.41 -24.38 14.05
CA ARG A 62 8.48 -24.59 12.94
C ARG A 62 7.36 -23.57 12.94
N ILE A 63 7.03 -23.04 11.77
CA ILE A 63 5.79 -22.29 11.51
C ILE A 63 4.75 -23.31 11.05
N PRO A 64 3.69 -23.55 11.85
CA PRO A 64 2.68 -24.55 11.48
C PRO A 64 1.96 -24.19 10.18
N THR A 65 1.52 -25.20 9.46
CA THR A 65 0.67 -25.06 8.25
C THR A 65 1.31 -24.39 7.04
N VAL A 66 2.61 -24.22 7.03
CA VAL A 66 3.39 -23.81 5.85
C VAL A 66 3.60 -25.03 4.97
N GLY A 67 3.39 -24.88 3.67
CA GLY A 67 3.57 -25.89 2.62
C GLY A 67 4.88 -25.72 1.86
N SER A 68 4.87 -26.05 0.57
CA SER A 68 6.00 -25.93 -0.36
C SER A 68 6.15 -24.49 -0.90
N TYR A 69 7.28 -24.20 -1.53
CA TYR A 69 7.62 -22.88 -2.11
C TYR A 69 7.44 -21.75 -1.11
N ALA A 70 7.94 -21.96 0.10
CA ALA A 70 7.72 -21.06 1.21
C ALA A 70 8.62 -19.82 1.13
N THR A 71 8.04 -18.62 1.15
CA THR A 71 8.77 -17.36 1.09
C THR A 71 8.28 -16.33 2.09
N TRP A 72 9.19 -15.51 2.60
CA TRP A 72 8.87 -14.43 3.51
C TRP A 72 8.28 -13.21 2.78
N ALA A 73 7.33 -12.53 3.45
CA ALA A 73 6.94 -11.18 3.07
C ALA A 73 8.14 -10.22 3.19
N PRO A 74 8.14 -9.11 2.42
CA PRO A 74 9.23 -8.15 2.39
C PRO A 74 9.60 -7.50 3.71
N ASP A 75 8.70 -7.56 4.69
CA ASP A 75 8.90 -7.06 6.05
C ASP A 75 9.08 -8.19 7.09
N GLY A 76 9.06 -9.44 6.61
CA GLY A 76 9.17 -10.62 7.46
C GLY A 76 7.95 -10.92 8.34
N SER A 77 6.84 -10.19 8.17
CA SER A 77 5.63 -10.35 9.00
C SER A 77 4.82 -11.59 8.66
N ARG A 78 4.90 -12.07 7.42
CA ARG A 78 4.11 -13.18 6.89
C ARG A 78 4.94 -14.13 6.05
N VAL A 79 4.39 -15.31 5.84
CA VAL A 79 4.91 -16.34 4.93
C VAL A 79 3.83 -16.65 3.90
N LEU A 80 4.21 -16.73 2.62
CA LEU A 80 3.44 -17.41 1.59
C LEU A 80 3.91 -18.85 1.43
N SER A 81 3.00 -19.76 1.12
CA SER A 81 3.34 -21.12 0.73
C SER A 81 2.21 -21.78 -0.05
N VAL A 82 2.52 -22.86 -0.75
CA VAL A 82 1.55 -23.68 -1.48
C VAL A 82 1.17 -24.90 -0.66
N SER A 83 -0.13 -25.17 -0.55
CA SER A 83 -0.70 -26.39 0.01
C SER A 83 -2.01 -26.67 -0.72
N GLY A 84 -1.92 -27.10 -1.98
CA GLY A 84 -3.02 -27.17 -2.93
C GLY A 84 -3.51 -25.80 -3.44
N GLN A 85 -3.38 -24.77 -2.63
CA GLN A 85 -3.65 -23.36 -2.94
C GLN A 85 -2.54 -22.50 -2.33
N ILE A 86 -2.47 -21.23 -2.71
CA ILE A 86 -1.53 -20.29 -2.07
C ILE A 86 -2.14 -19.77 -0.77
N TYR A 87 -1.40 -19.92 0.31
CA TYR A 87 -1.77 -19.44 1.64
C TYR A 87 -0.80 -18.40 2.14
N SER A 88 -1.33 -17.46 2.90
CA SER A 88 -0.56 -16.49 3.69
C SER A 88 -0.79 -16.77 5.18
N VAL A 89 0.28 -16.77 5.97
CA VAL A 89 0.24 -16.99 7.41
C VAL A 89 1.19 -16.01 8.12
N LEU A 90 0.84 -15.54 9.31
CA LEU A 90 1.76 -14.70 10.09
C LEU A 90 3.03 -15.46 10.48
N ALA A 91 4.13 -14.74 10.69
CA ALA A 91 5.42 -15.28 11.09
C ALA A 91 5.40 -16.15 12.38
N ASN A 92 4.36 -16.02 13.19
CA ASN A 92 4.11 -16.84 14.38
C ASN A 92 3.20 -18.05 14.13
N GLY A 93 2.81 -18.31 12.86
CA GLY A 93 1.96 -19.44 12.49
C GLY A 93 0.46 -19.22 12.68
N THR A 94 0.03 -18.03 13.07
CA THR A 94 -1.39 -17.69 13.25
C THR A 94 -1.97 -16.96 12.03
N LYS A 95 -3.29 -16.77 12.02
CA LYS A 95 -3.99 -16.00 10.99
C LYS A 95 -3.70 -16.45 9.55
N ARG A 96 -3.72 -17.76 9.34
CA ARG A 96 -3.62 -18.36 8.00
C ARG A 96 -4.88 -18.06 7.20
N PHE A 97 -4.74 -17.62 5.97
CA PHE A 97 -5.82 -17.53 5.01
C PHE A 97 -5.34 -17.91 3.61
N ALA A 98 -6.24 -18.50 2.80
CA ALA A 98 -5.97 -18.68 1.39
C ALA A 98 -6.11 -17.34 0.66
N LEU A 99 -5.26 -17.08 -0.33
CA LEU A 99 -5.42 -15.88 -1.16
C LEU A 99 -6.79 -15.94 -1.83
N PRO A 100 -7.59 -14.86 -1.80
CA PRO A 100 -9.00 -14.90 -2.19
C PRO A 100 -9.24 -15.38 -3.62
N TRP A 101 -8.37 -15.02 -4.55
CA TRP A 101 -8.46 -15.46 -5.95
C TRP A 101 -8.04 -16.92 -6.15
N ALA A 102 -7.21 -17.47 -5.28
CA ALA A 102 -6.78 -18.86 -5.36
C ALA A 102 -7.90 -19.84 -4.95
N GLN A 103 -8.92 -19.39 -4.21
CA GLN A 103 -9.99 -20.26 -3.71
C GLN A 103 -10.93 -20.80 -4.80
N GLY A 104 -11.03 -20.15 -5.95
CA GLY A 104 -11.93 -20.53 -7.03
C GLY A 104 -11.25 -21.13 -8.26
N MET A 105 -9.96 -21.02 -8.34
CA MET A 105 -9.18 -21.53 -9.46
C MET A 105 -8.72 -22.95 -9.15
N ARG A 106 -9.40 -23.92 -9.73
CA ARG A 106 -8.77 -25.22 -9.98
C ARG A 106 -7.88 -25.04 -11.21
N SER A 107 -6.68 -24.51 -10.99
CA SER A 107 -5.66 -24.57 -12.03
C SER A 107 -5.40 -26.04 -12.36
N SER A 108 -5.39 -26.38 -13.62
CA SER A 108 -4.94 -27.69 -14.09
C SER A 108 -3.44 -27.89 -13.86
N ALA A 109 -2.71 -26.80 -13.61
CA ALA A 109 -1.29 -26.78 -13.29
C ALA A 109 -1.09 -26.33 -11.83
N PRO A 110 -0.10 -26.88 -11.09
CA PRO A 110 0.22 -26.47 -9.73
C PRO A 110 0.70 -25.00 -9.71
N TYR A 111 0.61 -24.38 -8.53
CA TYR A 111 1.30 -23.13 -8.22
C TYR A 111 2.70 -23.48 -7.72
N GLU A 112 3.70 -22.78 -8.25
CA GLU A 112 5.11 -23.03 -7.94
C GLU A 112 5.85 -21.70 -7.77
N ASP A 113 6.98 -21.71 -7.09
CA ASP A 113 7.97 -20.64 -7.03
C ASP A 113 7.40 -19.27 -6.67
N LEU A 114 6.90 -19.15 -5.45
CA LEU A 114 6.25 -17.94 -4.99
C LEU A 114 7.28 -16.85 -4.65
N THR A 115 6.99 -15.62 -5.06
CA THR A 115 7.69 -14.44 -4.55
C THR A 115 6.74 -13.27 -4.40
N PHE A 116 7.06 -12.32 -3.50
CA PHE A 116 6.31 -11.08 -3.40
C PHE A 116 6.80 -10.05 -4.42
N TRP A 117 5.91 -9.22 -4.87
CA TRP A 117 6.18 -8.12 -5.78
C TRP A 117 5.62 -6.81 -5.26
N ASN A 118 6.29 -5.70 -5.57
CA ASN A 118 5.84 -4.35 -5.29
C ASN A 118 5.52 -4.12 -3.80
N GLY A 119 6.50 -4.40 -2.93
CA GLY A 119 6.38 -4.13 -1.49
C GLY A 119 5.35 -5.03 -0.77
N GLY A 120 5.14 -6.25 -1.23
CA GLY A 120 4.18 -7.17 -0.61
C GLY A 120 2.75 -7.04 -1.13
N ARG A 121 2.50 -6.18 -2.13
CA ARG A 121 1.16 -5.92 -2.67
C ARG A 121 0.68 -7.00 -3.61
N PHE A 122 1.59 -7.62 -4.32
CA PHE A 122 1.31 -8.69 -5.28
C PHE A 122 2.17 -9.90 -4.98
N VAL A 123 1.73 -11.02 -5.52
CA VAL A 123 2.46 -12.29 -5.54
C VAL A 123 2.72 -12.63 -6.99
N VAL A 124 3.97 -12.95 -7.34
CA VAL A 124 4.34 -13.57 -8.61
C VAL A 124 4.55 -15.04 -8.36
N PHE A 125 4.16 -15.87 -9.29
CA PHE A 125 4.26 -17.32 -9.20
C PHE A 125 4.38 -17.95 -10.59
N ALA A 126 4.93 -19.15 -10.65
CA ALA A 126 4.90 -19.98 -11.84
C ALA A 126 3.66 -20.89 -11.82
N SER A 127 3.09 -21.15 -12.99
CA SER A 127 2.02 -22.12 -13.15
C SER A 127 1.97 -22.63 -14.59
N GLY A 128 2.22 -23.92 -14.78
CA GLY A 128 2.23 -24.54 -16.12
C GLY A 128 3.31 -23.98 -17.06
N GLY A 129 4.45 -23.59 -16.51
CA GLY A 129 5.59 -23.06 -17.25
C GLY A 129 5.43 -21.60 -17.70
N GLN A 130 4.50 -20.87 -17.11
CA GLN A 130 4.30 -19.43 -17.35
C GLN A 130 4.23 -18.66 -16.03
N LEU A 131 4.68 -17.41 -16.06
CA LEU A 131 4.64 -16.54 -14.91
C LEU A 131 3.34 -15.76 -14.85
N ALA A 132 2.71 -15.78 -13.69
CA ALA A 132 1.49 -15.05 -13.40
C ALA A 132 1.65 -14.20 -12.14
N TYR A 133 0.76 -13.24 -11.94
CA TYR A 133 0.71 -12.47 -10.71
C TYR A 133 -0.72 -12.23 -10.27
N GLY A 134 -0.90 -12.10 -8.96
CA GLY A 134 -2.17 -11.76 -8.34
C GLY A 134 -1.98 -10.90 -7.09
N PRO A 135 -3.03 -10.26 -6.57
CA PRO A 135 -2.93 -9.46 -5.35
C PRO A 135 -2.71 -10.33 -4.11
N SER A 136 -2.00 -9.81 -3.13
CA SER A 136 -1.76 -10.52 -1.88
C SER A 136 -2.98 -10.58 -0.95
N ASP A 137 -4.02 -9.77 -1.18
CA ASP A 137 -5.17 -9.62 -0.29
C ASP A 137 -6.54 -9.61 -0.98
N ALA A 138 -6.60 -9.31 -2.27
CA ALA A 138 -7.84 -9.04 -2.98
C ALA A 138 -8.33 -10.24 -3.82
N ALA A 139 -9.59 -10.18 -4.26
CA ALA A 139 -10.28 -11.31 -4.91
C ALA A 139 -10.23 -11.27 -6.45
N TRP A 140 -9.53 -10.31 -7.07
CA TRP A 140 -9.48 -10.31 -8.53
C TRP A 140 -8.58 -11.42 -9.08
N ALA A 141 -8.98 -11.97 -10.20
CA ALA A 141 -8.29 -13.09 -10.82
C ALA A 141 -6.84 -12.74 -11.17
N PRO A 142 -5.89 -13.65 -10.97
CA PRO A 142 -4.52 -13.45 -11.41
C PRO A 142 -4.47 -13.34 -12.93
N GLY A 143 -3.47 -12.65 -13.41
CA GLY A 143 -3.20 -12.47 -14.83
C GLY A 143 -1.78 -12.87 -15.19
N PRO A 144 -1.47 -13.03 -16.49
CA PRO A 144 -0.11 -13.25 -16.93
C PRO A 144 0.80 -12.10 -16.50
N LEU A 145 1.99 -12.42 -16.03
CA LEU A 145 2.97 -11.40 -15.64
C LEU A 145 3.44 -10.62 -16.86
N MET A 146 3.64 -11.31 -17.97
CA MET A 146 4.15 -10.74 -19.21
C MET A 146 3.12 -10.82 -20.34
N PRO A 147 3.17 -9.91 -21.33
CA PRO A 147 2.44 -10.06 -22.57
C PRO A 147 2.89 -11.31 -23.35
N ALA A 148 1.96 -11.97 -24.06
CA ALA A 148 2.22 -13.22 -24.78
C ALA A 148 3.37 -13.16 -25.81
N ASN A 149 3.68 -11.98 -26.35
CA ASN A 149 4.83 -11.81 -27.24
C ASN A 149 6.18 -11.83 -26.52
N LEU A 150 6.20 -11.71 -25.20
CA LEU A 150 7.42 -11.79 -24.36
C LEU A 150 7.54 -13.13 -23.64
N GLU A 151 6.44 -13.88 -23.54
CA GLU A 151 6.33 -15.20 -22.94
C GLU A 151 5.55 -16.12 -23.89
N PRO A 152 6.15 -16.54 -25.00
CA PRO A 152 5.49 -17.45 -25.93
C PRO A 152 5.29 -18.84 -25.31
N ALA A 153 4.25 -19.54 -25.74
CA ALA A 153 3.94 -20.88 -25.25
C ALA A 153 5.02 -21.95 -25.53
N THR A 154 6.09 -21.58 -26.25
CA THR A 154 7.22 -22.44 -26.57
C THR A 154 8.38 -22.32 -25.57
N VAL A 155 8.20 -21.58 -24.48
CA VAL A 155 9.19 -21.50 -23.40
C VAL A 155 8.54 -21.93 -22.08
N CYS A 156 9.37 -22.35 -21.14
CA CYS A 156 8.98 -22.55 -19.75
C CYS A 156 9.73 -21.54 -18.88
N ASP A 157 8.98 -20.70 -18.19
CA ASP A 157 9.47 -19.69 -17.26
C ASP A 157 9.11 -20.09 -15.82
N SER A 158 10.11 -20.08 -14.94
CA SER A 158 10.01 -20.53 -13.55
C SER A 158 10.96 -19.73 -12.63
N GLU A 159 10.95 -20.02 -11.35
CA GLU A 159 11.83 -19.47 -10.32
C GLU A 159 11.91 -17.93 -10.33
N PRO A 160 10.76 -17.22 -10.24
CA PRO A 160 10.77 -15.77 -10.23
C PRO A 160 11.38 -15.21 -8.95
N SER A 161 12.25 -14.24 -9.10
CA SER A 161 12.78 -13.39 -8.02
C SER A 161 12.57 -11.93 -8.35
N VAL A 162 12.24 -11.10 -7.37
CA VAL A 162 11.87 -9.69 -7.59
C VAL A 162 12.87 -8.74 -6.96
N SER A 163 13.30 -7.73 -7.73
CA SER A 163 14.16 -6.65 -7.23
C SER A 163 13.36 -5.52 -6.59
N VAL A 164 14.07 -4.63 -5.93
CA VAL A 164 13.53 -3.38 -5.36
C VAL A 164 12.81 -2.51 -6.38
N ASP A 165 13.37 -2.40 -7.53
CA ASP A 165 12.82 -1.57 -8.60
C ASP A 165 11.70 -2.28 -9.37
N GLY A 166 11.24 -3.45 -8.86
CA GLY A 166 10.16 -4.22 -9.45
C GLY A 166 10.54 -5.00 -10.71
N LEU A 167 11.84 -5.18 -10.96
CA LEU A 167 12.33 -6.07 -12.01
C LEU A 167 12.12 -7.51 -11.56
N VAL A 168 11.69 -8.37 -12.46
CA VAL A 168 11.52 -9.80 -12.19
C VAL A 168 12.59 -10.58 -12.93
N ALA A 169 13.52 -11.17 -12.19
CA ALA A 169 14.43 -12.19 -12.71
C ALA A 169 13.74 -13.54 -12.67
N PHE A 170 13.97 -14.36 -13.66
CA PHE A 170 13.39 -15.69 -13.74
C PHE A 170 14.25 -16.57 -14.61
N GLU A 171 14.11 -17.85 -14.42
CA GLU A 171 14.71 -18.86 -15.25
C GLU A 171 13.85 -19.10 -16.48
N ARG A 172 14.46 -19.21 -17.65
CA ARG A 172 13.79 -19.57 -18.89
C ARG A 172 14.40 -20.81 -19.51
N ARG A 173 13.55 -21.75 -19.90
CA ARG A 173 13.89 -22.98 -20.60
C ARG A 173 13.25 -22.98 -22.00
N ALA A 174 13.93 -23.53 -22.97
CA ALA A 174 13.40 -23.64 -24.34
C ALA A 174 12.56 -24.92 -24.48
N GLY A 175 11.32 -24.78 -24.90
CA GLY A 175 10.41 -25.89 -25.15
C GLY A 175 9.69 -26.39 -23.90
N SER A 176 10.27 -27.31 -23.14
CA SER A 176 9.63 -27.91 -21.96
C SER A 176 10.30 -27.47 -20.67
N CYS A 177 9.57 -27.60 -19.55
CA CYS A 177 10.11 -27.31 -18.21
C CYS A 177 11.17 -28.33 -17.75
N ASP A 178 11.33 -29.45 -18.46
CA ASP A 178 12.35 -30.46 -18.19
C ASP A 178 13.65 -30.22 -18.99
N ALA A 179 13.68 -29.21 -19.86
CA ALA A 179 14.86 -28.87 -20.61
C ALA A 179 15.92 -28.18 -19.75
N ASP A 180 17.19 -28.18 -20.18
CA ASP A 180 18.21 -27.35 -19.50
C ASP A 180 17.85 -25.86 -19.59
N ALA A 181 18.19 -25.11 -18.57
CA ALA A 181 17.93 -23.66 -18.52
C ALA A 181 18.74 -22.93 -19.61
N ALA A 182 18.07 -22.14 -20.43
CA ALA A 182 18.73 -21.26 -21.39
C ALA A 182 19.42 -20.09 -20.69
N GLY A 183 18.97 -19.75 -19.49
CA GLY A 183 19.58 -18.73 -18.65
C GLY A 183 18.58 -17.99 -17.77
N VAL A 184 19.14 -17.04 -17.04
CA VAL A 184 18.38 -16.07 -16.23
C VAL A 184 18.01 -14.87 -17.08
N TYR A 185 16.72 -14.60 -17.17
CA TYR A 185 16.15 -13.46 -17.88
C TYR A 185 15.59 -12.44 -16.87
N VAL A 186 15.52 -11.19 -17.29
CA VAL A 186 14.97 -10.11 -16.49
C VAL A 186 13.82 -9.42 -17.25
N TYR A 187 12.65 -9.43 -16.66
CA TYR A 187 11.48 -8.69 -17.14
C TYR A 187 11.39 -7.33 -16.48
N ASN A 188 11.23 -6.28 -17.29
CA ASN A 188 10.89 -4.94 -16.87
C ASN A 188 9.45 -4.64 -17.28
N ALA A 189 8.54 -4.64 -16.31
CA ALA A 189 7.11 -4.44 -16.55
C ALA A 189 6.78 -3.00 -17.02
N THR A 190 7.60 -2.01 -16.68
CA THR A 190 7.43 -0.63 -17.13
C THR A 190 7.85 -0.45 -18.58
N ALA A 191 9.00 -0.98 -18.93
CA ALA A 191 9.52 -0.94 -20.29
C ALA A 191 8.87 -1.99 -21.20
N LYS A 192 8.18 -3.00 -20.61
CA LYS A 192 7.64 -4.18 -21.29
C LYS A 192 8.72 -4.89 -22.12
N THR A 193 9.83 -5.18 -21.49
CA THR A 193 10.97 -5.85 -22.13
C THR A 193 11.43 -7.03 -21.30
N VAL A 194 11.86 -8.09 -21.98
CA VAL A 194 12.56 -9.24 -21.40
C VAL A 194 13.96 -9.27 -22.00
N LYS A 195 14.96 -9.46 -21.16
CA LYS A 195 16.37 -9.54 -21.59
C LYS A 195 17.05 -10.71 -20.91
N LEU A 196 17.86 -11.46 -21.66
CA LEU A 196 18.81 -12.39 -21.07
C LEU A 196 19.86 -11.60 -20.29
N ALA A 197 19.95 -11.87 -19.00
CA ALA A 197 20.97 -11.30 -18.13
C ALA A 197 22.18 -12.23 -17.99
N ILE A 198 21.95 -13.52 -17.80
CA ILE A 198 23.01 -14.51 -17.53
C ILE A 198 22.67 -15.79 -18.29
N ALA A 199 23.54 -16.20 -19.22
CA ALA A 199 23.40 -17.45 -19.97
C ALA A 199 23.77 -18.65 -19.09
N ASP A 200 23.21 -19.81 -19.41
CA ASP A 200 23.48 -21.11 -18.75
C ASP A 200 23.38 -21.01 -17.20
N ALA A 201 22.36 -20.36 -16.72
CA ALA A 201 22.12 -20.10 -15.31
C ALA A 201 20.66 -20.35 -14.93
N GLU A 202 20.43 -20.76 -13.70
CA GLU A 202 19.13 -21.12 -13.14
C GLU A 202 18.96 -20.55 -11.73
N GLN A 203 17.75 -20.60 -11.19
CA GLN A 203 17.41 -20.23 -9.80
C GLN A 203 17.91 -18.85 -9.38
N PRO A 204 17.48 -17.76 -10.03
CA PRO A 204 17.95 -16.43 -9.72
C PRO A 204 17.42 -15.91 -8.39
N ALA A 205 18.24 -15.18 -7.64
CA ALA A 205 17.84 -14.43 -6.47
C ALA A 205 18.42 -13.01 -6.49
N TRP A 206 17.58 -11.99 -6.38
CA TRP A 206 18.04 -10.60 -6.29
C TRP A 206 18.66 -10.28 -4.94
N SER A 207 19.74 -9.52 -4.95
CA SER A 207 20.30 -8.92 -3.74
C SER A 207 19.32 -7.90 -3.15
N PRO A 208 19.36 -7.65 -1.81
CA PRO A 208 18.46 -6.71 -1.16
C PRO A 208 18.49 -5.29 -1.72
N ASP A 209 19.61 -4.84 -2.25
CA ASP A 209 19.76 -3.53 -2.89
C ASP A 209 19.39 -3.52 -4.39
N GLY A 210 18.99 -4.66 -4.96
CA GLY A 210 18.62 -4.79 -6.37
C GLY A 210 19.77 -4.61 -7.36
N THR A 211 21.02 -4.62 -6.89
CA THR A 211 22.18 -4.37 -7.76
C THR A 211 22.84 -5.64 -8.30
N LYS A 212 22.58 -6.79 -7.66
CA LYS A 212 23.19 -8.07 -7.97
C LYS A 212 22.16 -9.20 -8.07
N LEU A 213 22.58 -10.26 -8.76
CA LEU A 213 21.88 -11.55 -8.78
C LEU A 213 22.80 -12.61 -8.18
N ALA A 214 22.26 -13.49 -7.34
CA ALA A 214 22.79 -14.82 -7.09
C ALA A 214 22.05 -15.79 -7.98
N PHE A 215 22.71 -16.84 -8.38
CA PHE A 215 22.15 -17.85 -9.29
C PHE A 215 22.96 -19.15 -9.21
N VAL A 216 22.38 -20.21 -9.71
CA VAL A 216 23.06 -21.49 -9.89
C VAL A 216 23.63 -21.59 -11.29
N ARG A 217 24.84 -22.09 -11.42
CA ARG A 217 25.51 -22.42 -12.67
C ARG A 217 26.47 -23.60 -12.47
N LYS A 218 26.63 -24.45 -13.48
CA LYS A 218 27.65 -25.51 -13.47
C LYS A 218 29.05 -24.89 -13.54
N ASP A 219 29.94 -25.34 -12.69
CA ASP A 219 31.37 -25.01 -12.76
C ASP A 219 32.08 -25.76 -13.89
N ALA A 220 33.41 -25.63 -13.98
CA ALA A 220 34.21 -26.29 -15.02
C ALA A 220 34.18 -27.83 -14.92
N ASP A 221 33.89 -28.36 -13.73
CA ASP A 221 33.79 -29.81 -13.48
C ASP A 221 32.34 -30.33 -13.66
N GLY A 222 31.41 -29.44 -14.00
CA GLY A 222 29.99 -29.74 -14.20
C GLY A 222 29.12 -29.74 -12.93
N ASN A 223 29.67 -29.35 -11.80
CA ASN A 223 28.93 -29.31 -10.53
C ASN A 223 28.12 -28.01 -10.42
N PRO A 224 26.81 -28.07 -10.05
CA PRO A 224 26.01 -26.87 -9.78
C PRO A 224 26.54 -26.10 -8.57
N GLN A 225 26.91 -24.85 -8.78
CA GLN A 225 27.51 -23.97 -7.77
C GLN A 225 26.75 -22.64 -7.68
N ILE A 226 26.87 -21.96 -6.54
CA ILE A 226 26.34 -20.61 -6.36
C ILE A 226 27.31 -19.58 -6.94
N PHE A 227 26.80 -18.75 -7.80
CA PHE A 227 27.49 -17.60 -8.39
C PHE A 227 26.78 -16.30 -8.04
N THR A 228 27.47 -15.18 -8.19
CA THR A 228 26.89 -13.84 -8.15
C THR A 228 27.35 -13.04 -9.37
N ALA A 229 26.52 -12.13 -9.85
CA ALA A 229 26.84 -11.15 -10.87
C ALA A 229 26.17 -9.82 -10.59
N ASN A 230 26.57 -8.76 -11.29
CA ASN A 230 25.78 -7.54 -11.36
C ASN A 230 24.43 -7.82 -12.07
N ALA A 231 23.45 -6.96 -11.87
CA ALA A 231 22.12 -7.08 -12.46
C ALA A 231 22.11 -7.15 -14.01
N ASP A 232 23.16 -6.66 -14.65
CA ASP A 232 23.38 -6.70 -16.11
C ASP A 232 24.16 -7.93 -16.60
N GLY A 233 24.49 -8.86 -15.70
CA GLY A 233 25.24 -10.08 -15.98
C GLY A 233 26.75 -9.91 -15.98
N THR A 234 27.29 -8.73 -15.69
CA THR A 234 28.73 -8.50 -15.55
C THR A 234 29.25 -8.88 -14.17
N ASP A 235 30.58 -8.94 -13.99
CA ASP A 235 31.27 -9.25 -12.71
C ASP A 235 30.83 -10.60 -12.10
N VAL A 236 30.76 -11.65 -12.91
CA VAL A 236 30.40 -13.00 -12.48
C VAL A 236 31.47 -13.56 -11.55
N LYS A 237 31.05 -14.00 -10.36
CA LYS A 237 31.94 -14.59 -9.33
C LYS A 237 31.35 -15.88 -8.79
N GLN A 238 32.13 -16.94 -8.80
CA GLN A 238 31.81 -18.18 -8.11
C GLN A 238 31.92 -18.00 -6.60
N ARG A 239 30.95 -18.50 -5.84
CA ARG A 239 30.87 -18.35 -4.37
C ARG A 239 31.02 -19.65 -3.61
N THR A 240 30.69 -20.76 -4.24
CA THR A 240 30.89 -22.11 -3.72
C THR A 240 31.74 -22.93 -4.69
N SER A 241 32.35 -24.01 -4.22
CA SER A 241 33.17 -24.88 -5.05
C SER A 241 33.21 -26.30 -4.49
N GLY A 242 33.68 -27.25 -5.30
CA GLY A 242 33.87 -28.64 -4.91
C GLY A 242 32.80 -29.58 -5.49
N PRO A 243 32.87 -30.88 -5.16
CA PRO A 243 32.07 -31.91 -5.80
C PRO A 243 30.66 -32.06 -5.19
N ARG A 244 30.13 -30.98 -4.66
CA ARG A 244 28.77 -30.91 -4.09
C ARG A 244 27.86 -30.10 -5.02
N ARG A 245 26.57 -30.37 -4.97
CA ARG A 245 25.56 -29.53 -5.61
C ARG A 245 25.09 -28.49 -4.60
N PHE A 246 24.98 -27.25 -5.05
CA PHE A 246 24.36 -26.16 -4.33
C PHE A 246 23.19 -25.62 -5.12
N ALA A 247 22.06 -25.32 -4.47
CA ALA A 247 20.81 -24.95 -5.11
C ALA A 247 20.05 -23.91 -4.27
N ASN A 248 19.03 -23.29 -4.87
CA ASN A 248 18.05 -22.43 -4.21
C ASN A 248 18.68 -21.28 -3.40
N PRO A 249 19.50 -20.41 -4.03
CA PRO A 249 20.13 -19.31 -3.30
C PRO A 249 19.10 -18.26 -2.83
N SER A 250 19.28 -17.76 -1.60
CA SER A 250 18.55 -16.64 -1.06
C SER A 250 19.47 -15.69 -0.32
N TRP A 251 19.40 -14.39 -0.62
CA TRP A 251 20.24 -13.40 0.04
C TRP A 251 19.80 -13.13 1.47
N SER A 252 20.78 -12.91 2.35
CA SER A 252 20.46 -12.31 3.65
C SER A 252 19.96 -10.87 3.46
N PRO A 253 19.08 -10.37 4.33
CA PRO A 253 18.56 -9.00 4.26
C PRO A 253 19.63 -7.89 4.34
N THR A 254 20.79 -8.22 4.85
CA THR A 254 21.96 -7.32 4.90
C THR A 254 22.81 -7.36 3.63
N GLY A 255 22.52 -8.27 2.69
CA GLY A 255 23.33 -8.46 1.50
C GLY A 255 24.73 -9.02 1.73
N LYS A 256 25.03 -9.49 2.95
CA LYS A 256 26.36 -9.97 3.31
C LYS A 256 26.55 -11.46 3.12
N ARG A 257 25.45 -12.21 3.08
CA ARG A 257 25.43 -13.69 3.04
C ARG A 257 24.44 -14.17 2.00
N ILE A 258 24.65 -15.39 1.52
CA ILE A 258 23.70 -16.11 0.68
C ILE A 258 23.48 -17.48 1.32
N VAL A 259 22.24 -17.80 1.66
CA VAL A 259 21.82 -19.12 2.13
C VAL A 259 21.40 -19.98 0.92
N PHE A 260 21.58 -21.27 0.99
CA PHE A 260 21.28 -22.22 -0.09
C PHE A 260 21.15 -23.64 0.46
N ASP A 261 20.62 -24.52 -0.36
CA ASP A 261 20.65 -25.96 -0.16
C ASP A 261 21.98 -26.54 -0.59
N ALA A 262 22.61 -27.31 0.26
CA ALA A 262 23.90 -27.94 0.03
C ALA A 262 23.75 -29.47 0.07
N HIS A 263 23.78 -30.09 -1.11
CA HIS A 263 23.66 -31.54 -1.29
C HIS A 263 24.99 -32.24 -1.08
N THR A 264 24.96 -33.50 -0.67
CA THR A 264 26.16 -34.26 -0.40
C THR A 264 26.92 -34.71 -1.64
N SER A 265 26.23 -34.78 -2.78
CA SER A 265 26.82 -35.12 -4.07
C SER A 265 26.20 -34.31 -5.21
N PRO A 266 26.88 -34.14 -6.36
CA PRO A 266 26.37 -33.34 -7.47
C PRO A 266 25.15 -33.96 -8.19
N ASN A 267 24.95 -35.26 -8.05
CA ASN A 267 23.92 -36.03 -8.77
C ASN A 267 22.80 -36.58 -7.89
N SER A 268 22.70 -36.13 -6.66
CA SER A 268 21.78 -36.69 -5.67
C SER A 268 20.83 -35.62 -5.20
N ASP A 269 19.54 -35.92 -5.24
CA ASP A 269 18.48 -35.16 -4.55
C ASP A 269 18.36 -35.62 -3.07
N ASP A 270 19.35 -36.39 -2.60
CA ASP A 270 19.43 -36.92 -1.26
C ASP A 270 19.59 -35.84 -0.18
N VAL A 271 19.72 -36.26 1.06
CA VAL A 271 19.86 -35.43 2.25
C VAL A 271 20.77 -34.22 1.98
N HIS A 272 20.16 -33.06 2.01
CA HIS A 272 20.86 -31.79 1.93
C HIS A 272 20.88 -31.09 3.30
N THR A 273 21.75 -30.12 3.44
CA THR A 273 21.85 -29.25 4.60
C THR A 273 21.66 -27.82 4.14
N THR A 274 21.05 -26.99 4.98
CA THR A 274 21.02 -25.56 4.77
C THR A 274 22.36 -24.96 5.19
N GLU A 275 23.02 -24.28 4.26
CA GLU A 275 24.29 -23.60 4.50
C GLU A 275 24.23 -22.16 3.99
N TYR A 276 25.10 -21.29 4.48
CA TYR A 276 25.30 -19.99 3.87
C TYR A 276 26.78 -19.72 3.61
N VAL A 277 27.05 -18.89 2.61
CA VAL A 277 28.38 -18.32 2.33
C VAL A 277 28.42 -16.87 2.82
N ASP A 278 29.46 -16.52 3.57
CA ASP A 278 29.79 -15.12 3.86
C ASP A 278 30.55 -14.54 2.66
N LEU A 279 30.02 -13.45 2.09
CA LEU A 279 30.53 -12.88 0.84
C LEU A 279 31.85 -12.12 1.02
N ALA A 280 32.20 -11.73 2.24
CA ALA A 280 33.45 -11.04 2.53
C ALA A 280 34.61 -12.01 2.73
N THR A 281 34.35 -13.15 3.42
CA THR A 281 35.38 -14.16 3.74
C THR A 281 35.37 -15.35 2.79
N GLY A 282 34.26 -15.65 2.14
CA GLY A 282 34.04 -16.87 1.36
C GLY A 282 33.81 -18.11 2.24
N GLU A 283 33.65 -17.95 3.55
CA GLU A 283 33.45 -19.05 4.49
C GLU A 283 32.06 -19.64 4.34
N LEU A 284 31.99 -20.99 4.29
CA LEU A 284 30.75 -21.74 4.31
C LEU A 284 30.40 -22.11 5.74
N THR A 285 29.19 -21.82 6.16
CA THR A 285 28.68 -22.15 7.48
C THR A 285 27.40 -22.96 7.36
N LYS A 286 27.38 -24.14 7.99
CA LYS A 286 26.16 -24.96 8.15
C LYS A 286 25.22 -24.32 9.14
N VAL A 287 23.94 -24.20 8.79
CA VAL A 287 22.91 -23.63 9.66
C VAL A 287 22.07 -24.72 10.29
N GLY A 288 22.40 -25.07 11.54
CA GLY A 288 21.70 -26.13 12.30
C GLY A 288 22.06 -27.54 11.87
N ASP A 289 21.64 -28.52 12.68
CA ASP A 289 21.95 -29.94 12.50
C ASP A 289 20.80 -30.77 11.91
N THR A 290 19.63 -30.16 11.71
CA THR A 290 18.47 -30.85 11.16
C THR A 290 18.39 -30.65 9.67
N ALA A 291 17.99 -31.67 8.93
CA ALA A 291 17.54 -31.52 7.55
C ALA A 291 16.41 -30.49 7.56
N ALA A 292 16.72 -29.27 7.18
CA ALA A 292 15.72 -28.28 6.82
C ALA A 292 15.06 -28.77 5.52
N GLY A 293 13.81 -28.40 5.27
CA GLY A 293 13.21 -28.61 3.96
C GLY A 293 13.96 -27.81 2.89
N ASP A 294 13.61 -28.03 1.63
CA ASP A 294 14.15 -27.31 0.48
C ASP A 294 13.82 -25.82 0.49
N ASN A 295 14.42 -25.07 -0.43
CA ASN A 295 14.11 -23.67 -0.75
C ASN A 295 14.27 -22.71 0.46
N PRO A 296 15.49 -22.54 0.97
CA PRO A 296 15.72 -21.66 2.11
C PRO A 296 15.44 -20.20 1.74
N SER A 297 14.65 -19.53 2.58
CA SER A 297 14.32 -18.11 2.44
C SER A 297 14.70 -17.35 3.71
N TRP A 298 15.48 -16.28 3.57
CA TRP A 298 15.94 -15.51 4.73
C TRP A 298 14.93 -14.42 5.10
N GLN A 299 14.49 -14.41 6.37
CA GLN A 299 13.51 -13.45 6.88
C GLN A 299 14.11 -12.04 6.99
N PRO A 300 13.59 -11.04 6.27
CA PRO A 300 13.95 -9.66 6.50
C PRO A 300 13.12 -9.13 7.68
N LEU A 301 13.78 -8.79 8.79
CA LEU A 301 13.11 -8.11 9.89
C LEU A 301 13.12 -6.60 9.63
N ARG A 302 12.09 -6.14 8.96
CA ARG A 302 11.89 -4.74 8.64
C ARG A 302 10.94 -4.09 9.63
N LYS A 303 11.23 -2.84 9.99
CA LYS A 303 10.36 -2.03 10.83
C LYS A 303 9.43 -1.20 9.96
N ASN A 304 8.15 -1.51 10.00
CA ASN A 304 7.14 -0.62 9.45
C ASN A 304 6.85 0.53 10.40
N THR A 305 6.33 1.62 9.88
CA THR A 305 6.23 2.87 10.61
C THR A 305 4.80 3.18 11.02
N THR A 306 4.62 3.69 12.23
CA THR A 306 3.39 4.36 12.62
C THR A 306 3.66 5.84 12.81
N GLY A 307 2.73 6.67 12.37
CA GLY A 307 2.86 8.12 12.46
C GLY A 307 1.60 8.77 13.03
N ARG A 308 1.72 10.04 13.36
CA ARG A 308 0.60 10.86 13.79
C ARG A 308 0.59 12.19 13.05
N VAL A 309 -0.58 12.52 12.52
CA VAL A 309 -0.90 13.81 11.92
C VAL A 309 -1.94 14.49 12.79
N TRP A 310 -1.65 15.67 13.37
CA TRP A 310 -2.48 16.28 14.35
C TRP A 310 -2.29 17.80 14.47
N GLY A 311 -3.26 18.44 15.10
CA GLY A 311 -3.22 19.83 15.53
C GLY A 311 -4.11 20.04 16.75
N GLY A 312 -3.87 21.11 17.49
CA GLY A 312 -4.62 21.44 18.70
C GLY A 312 -6.08 21.85 18.46
N ASN A 313 -6.49 21.97 17.21
CA ASN A 313 -7.86 22.24 16.79
C ASN A 313 -8.11 21.75 15.36
N ALA A 314 -9.36 21.84 14.90
CA ALA A 314 -9.77 21.36 13.58
C ALA A 314 -9.01 22.02 12.42
N TYR A 315 -8.72 23.31 12.50
CA TYR A 315 -7.97 24.02 11.44
C TYR A 315 -6.53 23.50 11.33
N LEU A 316 -5.90 23.31 12.48
CA LEU A 316 -4.52 22.84 12.57
C LEU A 316 -4.42 21.38 12.18
N THR A 317 -5.36 20.51 12.54
CA THR A 317 -5.38 19.11 12.06
C THR A 317 -5.55 19.06 10.55
N ALA A 318 -6.46 19.86 9.96
CA ALA A 318 -6.63 19.93 8.52
C ALA A 318 -5.38 20.47 7.80
N THR A 319 -4.69 21.44 8.41
CA THR A 319 -3.41 21.95 7.91
C THR A 319 -2.31 20.89 7.97
N ALA A 320 -2.23 20.13 9.07
CA ALA A 320 -1.28 19.03 9.18
C ALA A 320 -1.52 17.95 8.12
N ALA A 321 -2.78 17.59 7.90
CA ALA A 321 -3.18 16.66 6.85
C ALA A 321 -2.86 17.20 5.44
N SER A 322 -3.00 18.50 5.21
CA SER A 322 -2.57 19.14 3.97
C SER A 322 -1.06 19.06 3.76
N ARG A 323 -0.28 19.33 4.80
CA ARG A 323 1.19 19.25 4.76
C ARG A 323 1.71 17.83 4.59
N TRP A 324 0.95 16.85 5.04
CA TRP A 324 1.25 15.44 4.81
C TRP A 324 1.23 15.04 3.33
N THR A 325 0.43 15.75 2.52
CA THR A 325 0.13 15.36 1.14
C THR A 325 0.64 16.35 0.10
N TRP A 326 0.63 17.66 0.41
CA TRP A 326 0.78 18.71 -0.59
C TRP A 326 2.02 19.58 -0.40
N ASN A 327 2.75 19.82 -1.49
CA ASN A 327 3.90 20.69 -1.57
C ASN A 327 3.60 22.13 -1.13
N THR A 328 4.64 22.83 -0.72
CA THR A 328 4.65 24.29 -0.68
C THR A 328 4.83 24.82 -2.11
N VAL A 329 4.09 25.86 -2.47
CA VAL A 329 4.19 26.50 -3.79
C VAL A 329 5.64 26.89 -4.09
N GLY A 330 6.14 26.43 -5.23
CA GLY A 330 7.52 26.67 -5.66
C GLY A 330 8.56 25.71 -5.08
N HIS A 331 8.17 24.78 -4.21
CA HIS A 331 9.04 23.75 -3.67
C HIS A 331 8.45 22.37 -3.97
N SER A 332 9.27 21.47 -4.48
CA SER A 332 8.88 20.08 -4.72
C SER A 332 9.66 19.18 -3.78
N GLU A 333 8.96 18.51 -2.89
CA GLU A 333 9.55 17.56 -1.96
C GLU A 333 9.19 16.12 -2.38
N PRO A 334 10.11 15.16 -2.21
CA PRO A 334 9.82 13.77 -2.50
C PRO A 334 8.59 13.28 -1.72
N GLY A 335 7.68 12.59 -2.41
CA GLY A 335 6.47 12.04 -1.80
C GLY A 335 5.31 13.02 -1.66
N LEU A 336 5.50 14.32 -1.85
CA LEU A 336 4.42 15.31 -1.85
C LEU A 336 3.97 15.66 -3.27
N MET A 337 2.76 16.19 -3.39
CA MET A 337 2.13 16.54 -4.66
C MET A 337 1.82 18.04 -4.74
N ASP A 338 1.77 18.59 -5.95
CA ASP A 338 1.32 19.96 -6.18
C ASP A 338 -0.20 20.04 -6.17
N ALA A 339 -0.76 20.90 -5.31
CA ALA A 339 -2.19 21.13 -5.27
C ALA A 339 -2.66 21.93 -6.48
N LYS A 340 -3.77 21.49 -7.08
CA LYS A 340 -4.44 22.18 -8.20
C LYS A 340 -5.71 22.91 -7.77
N SER A 341 -6.20 22.63 -6.56
CA SER A 341 -7.39 23.21 -5.95
C SER A 341 -7.28 23.18 -4.43
N ALA A 342 -8.30 23.72 -3.77
CA ALA A 342 -8.57 23.45 -2.35
C ALA A 342 -10.08 23.37 -2.10
N VAL A 343 -10.51 22.69 -1.08
CA VAL A 343 -11.90 22.55 -0.67
C VAL A 343 -12.08 23.12 0.73
N LEU A 344 -12.96 24.08 0.90
CA LEU A 344 -13.30 24.66 2.19
C LEU A 344 -14.61 24.09 2.73
N VAL A 345 -14.58 23.68 4.01
CA VAL A 345 -15.74 23.19 4.75
C VAL A 345 -15.88 23.94 6.06
N ASN A 346 -17.12 24.11 6.52
CA ASN A 346 -17.37 24.67 7.84
C ASN A 346 -17.07 23.62 8.91
N GLN A 347 -16.21 23.97 9.88
CA GLN A 347 -15.81 23.10 10.99
C GLN A 347 -16.96 22.65 11.89
N ASP A 348 -18.12 23.30 11.82
CA ASP A 348 -19.29 23.03 12.67
C ASP A 348 -20.46 22.39 11.91
N SER A 349 -20.22 21.98 10.65
CA SER A 349 -21.27 21.47 9.76
C SER A 349 -20.88 20.10 9.15
N PRO A 350 -20.89 19.01 9.93
CA PRO A 350 -20.44 17.69 9.48
C PRO A 350 -21.16 17.21 8.23
N ALA A 351 -22.47 17.36 8.14
CA ALA A 351 -23.27 16.86 7.03
C ALA A 351 -22.89 17.46 5.66
N TYR A 352 -22.25 18.63 5.64
CA TYR A 352 -21.73 19.26 4.43
C TYR A 352 -20.26 18.89 4.18
N ALA A 353 -19.51 18.57 5.23
CA ALA A 353 -18.07 18.32 5.16
C ALA A 353 -17.72 16.89 4.70
N VAL A 354 -18.55 15.90 5.03
CA VAL A 354 -18.21 14.46 4.88
C VAL A 354 -17.98 14.01 3.44
N THR A 355 -18.53 14.72 2.46
CA THR A 355 -18.33 14.41 1.03
C THR A 355 -17.16 15.18 0.39
N ALA A 356 -16.61 16.18 1.11
CA ALA A 356 -15.55 17.03 0.62
C ALA A 356 -14.25 16.28 0.27
N PRO A 357 -13.82 15.23 1.01
CA PRO A 357 -12.61 14.49 0.66
C PRO A 357 -12.68 13.86 -0.74
N ALA A 358 -13.84 13.39 -1.19
CA ALA A 358 -14.02 12.87 -2.54
C ALA A 358 -13.73 13.97 -3.59
N LEU A 359 -14.26 15.17 -3.39
CA LEU A 359 -14.01 16.31 -4.26
C LEU A 359 -12.54 16.72 -4.24
N ALA A 360 -11.98 16.85 -3.04
CA ALA A 360 -10.59 17.24 -2.83
C ALA A 360 -9.64 16.29 -3.54
N GLY A 361 -9.86 15.01 -3.37
CA GLY A 361 -9.12 14.00 -4.08
C GLY A 361 -9.23 14.13 -5.60
N ARG A 362 -10.42 14.30 -6.12
CA ARG A 362 -10.67 14.40 -7.57
C ARG A 362 -10.20 15.71 -8.20
N LYS A 363 -10.16 16.78 -7.43
CA LYS A 363 -9.69 18.10 -7.87
C LYS A 363 -8.23 18.38 -7.44
N GLU A 364 -7.56 17.38 -6.89
CA GLU A 364 -6.15 17.41 -6.50
C GLU A 364 -5.83 18.58 -5.58
N GLY A 365 -6.33 18.49 -4.34
CA GLY A 365 -6.06 19.52 -3.33
C GLY A 365 -6.54 19.12 -1.94
N PRO A 366 -6.19 19.91 -0.91
CA PRO A 366 -6.59 19.64 0.46
C PRO A 366 -8.05 19.98 0.76
N VAL A 367 -8.63 19.32 1.76
CA VAL A 367 -9.77 19.85 2.50
C VAL A 367 -9.24 20.69 3.65
N LEU A 368 -9.64 21.95 3.70
CA LEU A 368 -9.33 22.86 4.80
C LEU A 368 -10.61 23.28 5.53
N MET A 369 -10.50 23.40 6.86
CA MET A 369 -11.63 23.82 7.68
C MET A 369 -11.63 25.31 7.93
N THR A 370 -12.81 25.92 8.03
CA THR A 370 -12.98 27.33 8.35
C THR A 370 -14.23 27.59 9.17
N GLN A 371 -14.37 28.79 9.68
CA GLN A 371 -15.62 29.26 10.33
C GLN A 371 -16.66 29.64 9.29
N LYS A 372 -17.91 29.70 9.69
CA LYS A 372 -19.01 30.19 8.85
C LYS A 372 -18.75 31.59 8.31
N THR A 373 -18.24 32.48 9.16
CA THR A 373 -18.19 33.94 8.93
C THR A 373 -16.82 34.46 8.47
N GLY A 374 -15.83 33.58 8.31
CA GLY A 374 -14.53 34.03 7.84
C GLY A 374 -13.45 32.94 7.87
N LEU A 375 -12.42 33.15 7.07
CA LEU A 375 -11.24 32.29 7.08
C LEU A 375 -10.39 32.52 8.33
N SER A 376 -10.01 31.44 9.01
CA SER A 376 -9.01 31.52 10.07
C SER A 376 -7.65 31.93 9.50
N SER A 377 -6.76 32.48 10.33
CA SER A 377 -5.38 32.79 9.92
C SER A 377 -4.65 31.53 9.45
N THR A 378 -4.83 30.43 10.16
CA THR A 378 -4.30 29.10 9.80
C THR A 378 -4.72 28.69 8.39
N THR A 379 -6.02 28.76 8.08
CA THR A 379 -6.56 28.39 6.77
C THR A 379 -6.07 29.32 5.65
N LYS A 380 -5.99 30.63 5.92
CA LYS A 380 -5.41 31.60 4.97
C LYS A 380 -3.95 31.30 4.64
N ASN A 381 -3.16 31.01 5.66
CA ASN A 381 -1.73 30.72 5.51
C ASN A 381 -1.54 29.41 4.75
N GLU A 382 -2.34 28.40 5.04
CA GLU A 382 -2.24 27.11 4.36
C GLU A 382 -2.67 27.19 2.88
N LEU A 383 -3.71 27.95 2.55
CA LEU A 383 -4.06 28.25 1.16
C LEU A 383 -2.90 28.87 0.40
N LYS A 384 -2.22 29.88 1.01
CA LYS A 384 -1.07 30.52 0.41
C LYS A 384 0.14 29.61 0.27
N ARG A 385 0.33 28.69 1.26
CA ARG A 385 1.43 27.73 1.22
C ARG A 385 1.28 26.75 0.06
N THR A 386 0.08 26.19 -0.10
CA THR A 386 -0.11 25.00 -0.95
C THR A 386 -0.69 25.29 -2.33
N LEU A 387 -1.32 26.45 -2.55
CA LEU A 387 -2.08 26.71 -3.77
C LEU A 387 -1.59 27.97 -4.50
N LYS A 388 -1.28 27.82 -5.78
CA LYS A 388 -0.92 28.97 -6.64
C LYS A 388 -2.12 29.92 -6.82
N PRO A 389 -1.90 31.24 -6.87
CA PRO A 389 -2.95 32.21 -7.21
C PRO A 389 -3.71 31.83 -8.50
N GLY A 390 -4.97 32.24 -8.57
CA GLY A 390 -5.85 31.94 -9.71
C GLY A 390 -6.52 30.56 -9.68
N LYS A 391 -6.02 29.64 -8.85
CA LYS A 391 -6.58 28.28 -8.75
C LYS A 391 -7.94 28.26 -8.06
N PRO A 392 -8.81 27.28 -8.37
CA PRO A 392 -10.13 27.16 -7.77
C PRO A 392 -10.07 26.78 -6.30
N VAL A 393 -10.91 27.44 -5.51
CA VAL A 393 -11.19 27.08 -4.12
C VAL A 393 -12.69 26.82 -3.99
N TYR A 394 -13.06 25.57 -3.73
CA TYR A 394 -14.44 25.11 -3.63
C TYR A 394 -14.97 25.35 -2.22
N LEU A 395 -16.10 26.03 -2.10
CA LEU A 395 -16.81 26.28 -0.85
C LEU A 395 -18.03 25.35 -0.79
N VAL A 396 -18.03 24.39 0.13
CA VAL A 396 -19.10 23.39 0.24
C VAL A 396 -20.19 23.88 1.20
N GLY A 397 -21.36 24.11 0.65
CA GLY A 397 -22.55 24.57 1.35
C GLY A 397 -23.02 25.97 0.95
N SER A 398 -24.25 26.28 1.37
CA SER A 398 -24.89 27.57 1.11
C SER A 398 -24.27 28.71 1.95
N THR A 399 -24.76 29.92 1.75
CA THR A 399 -24.37 31.07 2.59
C THR A 399 -24.74 30.91 4.07
N ALA A 400 -25.68 30.02 4.41
CA ALA A 400 -25.98 29.66 5.79
C ALA A 400 -24.88 28.80 6.42
N VAL A 401 -24.07 28.10 5.60
CA VAL A 401 -22.95 27.22 6.04
C VAL A 401 -21.62 27.96 5.97
N LEU A 402 -21.32 28.57 4.84
CA LEU A 402 -20.15 29.43 4.61
C LEU A 402 -20.65 30.74 3.99
N ASP A 403 -20.65 31.82 4.73
CA ASP A 403 -21.24 33.07 4.26
C ASP A 403 -20.43 33.76 3.13
N ASN A 404 -20.94 34.89 2.66
CA ASN A 404 -20.28 35.62 1.57
C ASN A 404 -18.96 36.26 1.99
N THR A 405 -18.70 36.43 3.29
CA THR A 405 -17.41 36.93 3.78
C THR A 405 -16.30 35.95 3.45
N VAL A 406 -16.54 34.64 3.64
CA VAL A 406 -15.57 33.58 3.26
C VAL A 406 -15.29 33.65 1.74
N PHE A 407 -16.34 33.78 0.93
CA PHE A 407 -16.20 33.87 -0.53
C PHE A 407 -15.37 35.11 -0.94
N ALA A 408 -15.68 36.27 -0.37
CA ALA A 408 -14.95 37.50 -0.62
C ALA A 408 -13.49 37.41 -0.17
N GLN A 409 -13.21 36.80 0.99
CA GLN A 409 -11.85 36.62 1.49
C GLN A 409 -11.02 35.68 0.61
N VAL A 410 -11.60 34.59 0.09
CA VAL A 410 -10.93 33.71 -0.89
C VAL A 410 -10.56 34.48 -2.15
N LYS A 411 -11.50 35.30 -2.66
CA LYS A 411 -11.27 36.15 -3.84
C LYS A 411 -10.18 37.19 -3.57
N ALA A 412 -10.20 37.81 -2.42
CA ALA A 412 -9.20 38.81 -2.00
C ALA A 412 -7.77 38.21 -1.84
N LEU A 413 -7.67 36.89 -1.59
CA LEU A 413 -6.39 36.17 -1.58
C LEU A 413 -5.87 35.85 -3.00
N GLY A 414 -6.64 36.21 -4.05
CA GLY A 414 -6.25 35.96 -5.44
C GLY A 414 -6.65 34.59 -5.99
N TYR A 415 -7.55 33.88 -5.31
CA TYR A 415 -8.09 32.58 -5.79
C TYR A 415 -9.44 32.75 -6.49
N THR A 416 -9.87 31.69 -7.19
CA THR A 416 -11.19 31.63 -7.82
C THR A 416 -12.15 30.86 -6.93
N PRO A 417 -13.01 31.52 -6.13
CA PRO A 417 -13.99 30.84 -5.29
C PRO A 417 -15.10 30.22 -6.12
N VAL A 418 -15.41 28.94 -5.87
CA VAL A 418 -16.52 28.20 -6.51
C VAL A 418 -17.43 27.66 -5.42
N ARG A 419 -18.66 28.16 -5.36
CA ARG A 419 -19.63 27.70 -4.36
C ARG A 419 -20.40 26.49 -4.86
N LEU A 420 -20.37 25.42 -4.07
CA LEU A 420 -21.15 24.19 -4.26
C LEU A 420 -22.29 24.18 -3.24
N THR A 421 -23.49 24.45 -3.70
CA THR A 421 -24.64 24.61 -2.81
C THR A 421 -25.87 23.86 -3.31
N GLY A 422 -26.57 23.27 -2.38
CA GLY A 422 -27.96 22.85 -2.48
C GLY A 422 -28.77 23.51 -1.35
N THR A 423 -30.04 23.19 -1.26
CA THR A 423 -30.93 23.67 -0.21
C THR A 423 -30.68 23.01 1.16
N ASP A 424 -30.04 21.83 1.14
CA ASP A 424 -29.77 20.99 2.29
C ASP A 424 -28.46 20.18 2.07
N PRO A 425 -27.97 19.40 3.06
CA PRO A 425 -26.77 18.60 2.89
C PRO A 425 -26.87 17.55 1.78
N TYR A 426 -28.04 16.99 1.56
CA TYR A 426 -28.29 15.94 0.57
C TYR A 426 -28.16 16.49 -0.86
N SER A 427 -28.84 17.58 -1.13
CA SER A 427 -28.72 18.28 -2.43
C SER A 427 -27.32 18.85 -2.66
N THR A 428 -26.64 19.28 -1.57
CA THR A 428 -25.24 19.72 -1.66
C THR A 428 -24.31 18.53 -2.00
N SER A 429 -24.53 17.35 -1.42
CA SER A 429 -23.74 16.15 -1.80
C SER A 429 -23.90 15.78 -3.27
N VAL A 430 -25.10 15.96 -3.83
CA VAL A 430 -25.36 15.80 -5.26
C VAL A 430 -24.60 16.83 -6.09
N MET A 431 -24.53 18.09 -5.65
CA MET A 431 -23.73 19.12 -6.36
C MET A 431 -22.23 18.78 -6.32
N VAL A 432 -21.72 18.27 -5.21
CA VAL A 432 -20.36 17.78 -5.09
C VAL A 432 -20.12 16.63 -6.07
N ALA A 433 -20.99 15.63 -6.09
CA ALA A 433 -20.87 14.47 -7.00
C ALA A 433 -20.89 14.89 -8.48
N LYS A 434 -21.80 15.78 -8.88
CA LYS A 434 -21.87 16.34 -10.25
C LYS A 434 -20.61 17.13 -10.62
N THR A 435 -19.99 17.82 -9.67
CA THR A 435 -18.73 18.55 -9.88
C THR A 435 -17.55 17.60 -10.07
N ILE A 436 -17.60 16.42 -9.47
CA ILE A 436 -16.60 15.36 -9.65
C ILE A 436 -16.72 14.74 -11.06
N SER A 437 -17.92 14.29 -11.43
CA SER A 437 -18.16 13.65 -12.72
C SER A 437 -19.59 13.81 -13.17
N SER A 438 -19.77 14.09 -14.47
CA SER A 438 -21.10 14.11 -15.12
C SER A 438 -21.60 12.69 -15.49
N ALA A 439 -20.68 11.72 -15.61
CA ALA A 439 -20.97 10.33 -15.96
C ALA A 439 -20.09 9.39 -15.11
N PRO A 440 -20.39 9.28 -13.81
CA PRO A 440 -19.60 8.47 -12.91
C PRO A 440 -19.78 6.97 -13.19
N LYS A 441 -18.71 6.21 -13.11
CA LYS A 441 -18.77 4.74 -13.14
C LYS A 441 -19.26 4.17 -11.80
N TYR A 442 -18.93 4.85 -10.71
CA TYR A 442 -19.28 4.45 -9.34
C TYR A 442 -19.86 5.64 -8.57
N VAL A 443 -20.90 5.38 -7.79
CA VAL A 443 -21.46 6.35 -6.85
C VAL A 443 -21.65 5.65 -5.51
N PHE A 444 -20.97 6.15 -4.48
CA PHE A 444 -21.22 5.72 -3.12
C PHE A 444 -22.48 6.40 -2.57
N LEU A 445 -23.35 5.60 -1.96
CA LEU A 445 -24.54 6.07 -1.25
C LEU A 445 -24.33 5.79 0.23
N ALA A 446 -24.26 6.82 1.06
CA ALA A 446 -23.97 6.69 2.49
C ALA A 446 -24.98 7.46 3.35
N GLY A 447 -25.10 7.09 4.62
CA GLY A 447 -25.98 7.77 5.56
C GLY A 447 -25.51 9.20 5.85
N GLY A 448 -26.38 10.19 5.71
CA GLY A 448 -26.03 11.59 5.99
C GLY A 448 -25.90 11.91 7.48
N THR A 449 -26.44 11.05 8.35
CA THR A 449 -26.31 11.16 9.82
C THR A 449 -25.16 10.33 10.38
N GLU A 450 -24.66 9.38 9.60
CA GLU A 450 -23.57 8.47 9.96
C GLU A 450 -22.29 8.89 9.23
N TYR A 451 -21.70 9.99 9.68
CA TYR A 451 -20.58 10.61 9.00
C TYR A 451 -19.38 9.68 8.75
N ARG A 452 -19.17 8.66 9.55
CA ARG A 452 -17.99 7.77 9.47
C ARG A 452 -18.00 6.97 8.18
N ALA A 453 -19.14 6.37 7.85
CA ALA A 453 -19.33 5.67 6.59
C ALA A 453 -19.13 6.58 5.37
N ALA A 454 -19.73 7.78 5.42
CA ALA A 454 -19.60 8.76 4.34
C ALA A 454 -18.16 9.24 4.15
N VAL A 455 -17.41 9.44 5.23
CA VAL A 455 -16.01 9.87 5.20
C VAL A 455 -15.09 8.78 4.62
N SER A 456 -15.24 7.52 5.08
CA SER A 456 -14.45 6.41 4.50
C SER A 456 -14.78 6.18 3.03
N ALA A 457 -16.07 6.28 2.65
CA ALA A 457 -16.49 6.25 1.25
C ALA A 457 -15.94 7.44 0.45
N ALA A 458 -15.81 8.62 1.07
CA ALA A 458 -15.25 9.80 0.41
C ALA A 458 -13.74 9.67 0.20
N ALA A 459 -13.00 9.03 1.11
CA ALA A 459 -11.62 8.66 0.89
C ALA A 459 -11.49 7.72 -0.32
N ALA A 460 -12.33 6.69 -0.39
CA ALA A 460 -12.37 5.76 -1.51
C ALA A 460 -12.70 6.46 -2.84
N ALA A 461 -13.79 7.21 -2.89
CA ALA A 461 -14.20 7.94 -4.10
C ALA A 461 -13.16 8.97 -4.56
N GLY A 462 -12.44 9.58 -3.62
CA GLY A 462 -11.36 10.53 -3.90
C GLY A 462 -10.06 9.88 -4.38
N SER A 463 -9.84 8.59 -4.12
CA SER A 463 -8.58 7.90 -4.41
C SER A 463 -8.41 7.49 -5.87
N ASP A 464 -9.49 7.29 -6.59
CA ASP A 464 -9.43 6.89 -7.99
C ASP A 464 -8.90 8.03 -8.85
N GLY A 465 -7.68 7.86 -9.37
CA GLY A 465 -7.05 8.79 -10.33
C GLY A 465 -7.73 8.82 -11.69
N ALA A 466 -8.57 7.85 -12.02
CA ALA A 466 -9.29 7.79 -13.28
C ALA A 466 -10.50 8.73 -13.29
N ALA A 467 -10.93 9.12 -14.46
CA ALA A 467 -12.12 9.98 -14.65
C ALA A 467 -13.45 9.25 -14.34
N SER A 468 -13.41 8.03 -13.85
CA SER A 468 -14.56 7.13 -13.73
C SER A 468 -15.27 7.19 -12.39
N ALA A 469 -14.61 7.57 -11.30
CA ALA A 469 -15.26 7.57 -9.99
C ALA A 469 -16.20 8.76 -9.85
N GLY A 470 -17.36 8.49 -9.28
CA GLY A 470 -18.28 9.50 -8.79
C GLY A 470 -17.89 9.96 -7.38
N GLY A 471 -18.77 10.74 -6.80
CA GLY A 471 -18.65 11.16 -5.42
C GLY A 471 -19.44 10.28 -4.46
N VAL A 472 -19.66 10.83 -3.28
CA VAL A 472 -20.56 10.27 -2.29
C VAL A 472 -21.85 11.09 -2.26
N VAL A 473 -22.99 10.45 -2.36
CA VAL A 473 -24.31 11.08 -2.15
C VAL A 473 -24.98 10.52 -0.91
N LEU A 474 -25.81 11.33 -0.25
CA LEU A 474 -26.26 11.06 1.09
C LEU A 474 -27.72 10.63 1.15
N THR A 475 -28.04 9.70 2.06
CA THR A 475 -29.40 9.33 2.48
C THR A 475 -29.80 10.04 3.77
N ASN A 476 -31.09 10.16 4.00
CA ASN A 476 -31.66 10.57 5.27
C ASN A 476 -32.14 9.32 6.03
N GLY A 477 -31.25 8.69 6.79
CA GLY A 477 -31.52 7.36 7.35
C GLY A 477 -31.84 6.38 6.23
N ASN A 478 -32.96 5.65 6.36
CA ASN A 478 -33.44 4.66 5.39
C ASN A 478 -34.26 5.27 4.24
N LYS A 479 -34.19 6.58 4.00
CA LYS A 479 -34.92 7.24 2.90
C LYS A 479 -33.96 7.93 1.95
N LEU A 480 -34.25 7.85 0.66
CA LEU A 480 -33.60 8.71 -0.33
C LEU A 480 -34.27 10.09 -0.34
N PRO A 481 -33.52 11.18 -0.06
CA PRO A 481 -34.00 12.51 -0.33
C PRO A 481 -34.34 12.69 -1.82
N ALA A 482 -35.30 13.54 -2.11
CA ALA A 482 -35.74 13.75 -3.50
C ALA A 482 -34.61 14.17 -4.44
N SER A 483 -33.65 14.99 -3.97
CA SER A 483 -32.48 15.39 -4.72
C SER A 483 -31.54 14.22 -5.04
N THR A 484 -31.28 13.33 -4.06
CA THR A 484 -30.46 12.13 -4.22
C THR A 484 -31.15 11.14 -5.17
N GLN A 485 -32.45 10.90 -4.99
CA GLN A 485 -33.21 10.02 -5.86
C GLN A 485 -33.23 10.52 -7.31
N ALA A 486 -33.48 11.81 -7.54
CA ALA A 486 -33.44 12.42 -8.86
C ALA A 486 -32.08 12.33 -9.52
N TYR A 487 -31.00 12.52 -8.75
CA TYR A 487 -29.64 12.37 -9.25
C TYR A 487 -29.37 10.92 -9.68
N LEU A 488 -29.60 9.95 -8.81
CA LEU A 488 -29.38 8.54 -9.15
C LEU A 488 -30.22 8.12 -10.35
N ASN A 489 -31.49 8.56 -10.43
CA ASN A 489 -32.36 8.29 -11.57
C ASN A 489 -31.86 8.95 -12.87
N SER A 490 -31.07 10.02 -12.81
CA SER A 490 -30.51 10.67 -14.01
C SER A 490 -29.29 9.93 -14.59
N LEU A 491 -28.68 9.02 -13.85
CA LEU A 491 -27.50 8.29 -14.27
C LEU A 491 -27.88 7.15 -15.23
N ASN A 492 -26.88 6.69 -15.99
CA ASN A 492 -27.06 5.55 -16.89
C ASN A 492 -26.78 4.24 -16.13
N PRO A 493 -27.78 3.36 -15.92
CA PRO A 493 -27.62 2.11 -15.19
C PRO A 493 -26.63 1.12 -15.82
N ASP A 494 -26.39 1.21 -17.14
CA ASP A 494 -25.42 0.34 -17.83
C ASP A 494 -23.97 0.81 -17.64
N LYS A 495 -23.78 2.03 -17.16
CA LYS A 495 -22.46 2.64 -17.00
C LYS A 495 -22.10 3.03 -15.57
N THR A 496 -23.10 3.11 -14.70
CA THR A 496 -22.94 3.54 -13.31
C THR A 496 -23.37 2.44 -12.36
N MET A 497 -22.49 2.11 -11.44
CA MET A 497 -22.80 1.23 -10.32
C MET A 497 -23.00 2.04 -9.05
N ILE A 498 -24.07 1.72 -8.31
CA ILE A 498 -24.34 2.31 -6.99
C ILE A 498 -23.78 1.39 -5.92
N ILE A 499 -23.07 1.98 -4.98
CA ILE A 499 -22.40 1.29 -3.86
C ILE A 499 -23.03 1.80 -2.56
N PRO A 500 -24.12 1.20 -2.07
CA PRO A 500 -24.68 1.58 -0.77
C PRO A 500 -23.79 1.08 0.36
N VAL A 501 -23.46 2.00 1.26
CA VAL A 501 -22.57 1.77 2.41
C VAL A 501 -23.40 1.78 3.70
N GLY A 502 -23.44 0.64 4.36
CA GLY A 502 -24.24 0.43 5.56
C GLY A 502 -25.70 0.05 5.26
N SER A 503 -26.37 -0.52 6.27
CA SER A 503 -27.73 -1.05 6.14
C SER A 503 -28.77 0.01 5.80
N ALA A 504 -28.67 1.20 6.37
CA ALA A 504 -29.61 2.29 6.10
C ALA A 504 -29.55 2.76 4.63
N ALA A 505 -28.36 2.92 4.07
CA ALA A 505 -28.19 3.31 2.67
C ALA A 505 -28.65 2.19 1.72
N GLN A 506 -28.37 0.93 2.06
CA GLN A 506 -28.87 -0.21 1.31
C GLN A 506 -30.40 -0.26 1.33
N TYR A 507 -31.02 -0.11 2.50
CA TYR A 507 -32.47 -0.07 2.63
C TYR A 507 -33.07 1.07 1.80
N ALA A 508 -32.53 2.29 1.91
CA ALA A 508 -32.99 3.45 1.16
C ALA A 508 -32.93 3.21 -0.35
N LEU A 509 -31.86 2.59 -0.86
CA LEU A 509 -31.73 2.27 -2.27
C LEU A 509 -32.78 1.24 -2.71
N THR A 510 -32.95 0.15 -1.97
CA THR A 510 -33.77 -0.99 -2.36
C THR A 510 -35.28 -0.72 -2.23
N HIS A 511 -35.67 0.28 -1.42
CA HIS A 511 -37.06 0.71 -1.23
C HIS A 511 -37.40 2.00 -1.98
N SER A 512 -36.59 2.39 -2.95
CA SER A 512 -36.84 3.54 -3.83
C SER A 512 -37.02 3.10 -5.26
N SER A 513 -37.85 3.82 -6.02
CA SER A 513 -38.10 3.54 -7.43
C SER A 513 -37.35 4.51 -8.34
N PHE A 514 -36.87 3.99 -9.45
CA PHE A 514 -36.13 4.75 -10.47
C PHE A 514 -36.73 4.48 -11.84
N SER A 515 -37.29 5.50 -12.49
CA SER A 515 -38.00 5.34 -13.78
C SER A 515 -37.08 4.97 -14.94
N ARG A 516 -35.80 5.34 -14.87
CA ARG A 516 -34.81 5.05 -15.93
C ARG A 516 -34.02 3.75 -15.70
N TRP A 517 -34.17 3.13 -14.55
CA TRP A 517 -33.46 1.92 -14.21
C TRP A 517 -34.32 0.70 -14.45
N PRO A 518 -33.78 -0.44 -14.88
CA PRO A 518 -34.56 -1.66 -15.06
C PRO A 518 -35.25 -2.08 -13.77
N SER A 519 -36.26 -2.90 -13.85
CA SER A 519 -36.92 -3.48 -12.68
C SER A 519 -35.97 -4.32 -11.83
N THR A 520 -34.94 -4.88 -12.49
CA THR A 520 -33.77 -5.46 -11.84
C THR A 520 -32.54 -4.63 -12.15
N TYR A 521 -31.69 -4.36 -11.19
CA TYR A 521 -30.40 -3.70 -11.40
C TYR A 521 -29.35 -4.26 -10.43
N SER A 522 -28.11 -4.22 -10.87
CA SER A 522 -27.00 -4.67 -10.04
C SER A 522 -26.46 -3.53 -9.20
N TYR A 523 -26.18 -3.81 -7.94
CA TYR A 523 -25.52 -2.89 -7.02
C TYR A 523 -24.58 -3.67 -6.10
N TYR A 524 -23.64 -2.95 -5.49
CA TYR A 524 -22.67 -3.57 -4.61
C TYR A 524 -22.81 -3.07 -3.17
N PRO A 525 -23.47 -3.81 -2.26
CA PRO A 525 -23.65 -3.36 -0.89
C PRO A 525 -22.36 -3.58 -0.08
N ILE A 526 -21.93 -2.54 0.64
CA ILE A 526 -20.89 -2.66 1.66
C ILE A 526 -21.59 -2.71 3.02
N SER A 527 -21.35 -3.77 3.78
CA SER A 527 -22.01 -4.01 5.07
C SER A 527 -20.99 -4.07 6.20
N GLY A 528 -21.40 -3.58 7.36
CA GLY A 528 -20.68 -3.64 8.63
C GLY A 528 -21.64 -3.23 9.75
N THR A 529 -21.42 -3.79 10.94
CA THR A 529 -22.29 -3.55 12.11
C THR A 529 -21.74 -2.49 13.06
N THR A 530 -20.45 -2.17 12.91
CA THR A 530 -19.74 -1.15 13.71
C THR A 530 -18.96 -0.21 12.77
N ASP A 531 -18.56 0.96 13.27
CA ASP A 531 -17.72 1.87 12.50
C ASP A 531 -16.41 1.22 12.05
N PRO A 532 -15.67 0.48 12.91
CA PRO A 532 -14.50 -0.26 12.49
C PRO A 532 -14.81 -1.29 11.40
N SER A 533 -15.81 -2.14 11.58
CA SER A 533 -16.13 -3.20 10.61
C SER A 533 -16.55 -2.64 9.25
N LEU A 534 -17.31 -1.52 9.25
CA LEU A 534 -17.75 -0.88 8.03
C LEU A 534 -16.57 -0.21 7.28
N SER A 535 -15.68 0.47 8.01
CA SER A 535 -14.49 1.07 7.40
C SER A 535 -13.54 0.01 6.82
N VAL A 536 -13.37 -1.11 7.52
CA VAL A 536 -12.61 -2.27 7.01
C VAL A 536 -13.27 -2.85 5.76
N ALA A 537 -14.61 -3.00 5.75
CA ALA A 537 -15.33 -3.49 4.58
C ALA A 537 -15.15 -2.56 3.36
N ILE A 538 -15.16 -1.24 3.55
CA ILE A 538 -14.85 -0.27 2.48
C ILE A 538 -13.39 -0.44 2.01
N ALA A 539 -12.45 -0.59 2.95
CA ALA A 539 -11.04 -0.76 2.63
C ALA A 539 -10.82 -2.02 1.79
N MET A 540 -11.34 -3.15 2.23
CA MET A 540 -11.24 -4.44 1.52
C MET A 540 -11.95 -4.45 0.16
N PHE A 541 -13.03 -3.69 0.02
CA PHE A 541 -13.74 -3.54 -1.24
C PHE A 541 -12.97 -2.70 -2.25
N TRP A 542 -12.36 -1.59 -1.80
CA TRP A 542 -11.86 -0.55 -2.71
C TRP A 542 -10.37 -0.61 -2.99
N TRP A 543 -9.56 -0.89 -1.97
CA TRP A 543 -8.10 -0.95 -2.12
C TRP A 543 -7.60 -2.38 -2.27
N THR A 544 -6.56 -2.52 -3.07
CA THR A 544 -5.79 -3.75 -3.20
C THR A 544 -4.46 -3.55 -2.50
N ALA A 545 -4.25 -4.27 -1.40
CA ALA A 545 -3.02 -4.25 -0.62
C ALA A 545 -2.42 -2.84 -0.50
N PRO A 546 -3.10 -1.91 0.19
CA PRO A 546 -2.60 -0.55 0.30
C PRO A 546 -1.32 -0.52 1.14
N SER A 547 -0.37 0.31 0.74
CA SER A 547 0.88 0.48 1.49
C SER A 547 0.71 1.35 2.74
N GLN A 548 -0.34 2.15 2.80
CA GLN A 548 -0.66 3.00 3.94
C GLN A 548 -2.11 2.84 4.38
N ALA A 549 -2.37 3.11 5.66
CA ALA A 549 -3.70 3.18 6.22
C ALA A 549 -3.81 4.32 7.23
N GLY A 550 -4.87 5.11 7.13
CA GLY A 550 -5.20 6.17 8.09
C GLY A 550 -6.11 5.66 9.20
N LEU A 551 -5.86 6.09 10.42
CA LEU A 551 -6.67 5.80 11.60
C LEU A 551 -7.34 7.09 12.09
N ALA A 552 -8.65 7.06 12.33
CA ALA A 552 -9.41 8.15 12.91
C ALA A 552 -10.29 7.66 14.06
N TYR A 553 -10.49 8.51 15.05
CA TYR A 553 -11.35 8.21 16.20
C TYR A 553 -12.82 8.51 15.86
N SER A 554 -13.70 7.55 16.11
CA SER A 554 -15.13 7.65 15.80
C SER A 554 -15.84 8.81 16.50
N GLY A 555 -15.28 9.35 17.58
CA GLY A 555 -15.79 10.53 18.27
C GLY A 555 -15.45 11.87 17.60
N SER A 556 -14.58 11.88 16.56
CA SER A 556 -14.12 13.11 15.91
C SER A 556 -14.32 13.08 14.39
N TRP A 557 -15.43 13.60 13.90
CA TRP A 557 -15.66 13.71 12.46
C TRP A 557 -14.64 14.63 11.75
N ARG A 558 -14.12 15.64 12.46
CA ARG A 558 -13.15 16.60 11.93
C ARG A 558 -11.82 15.93 11.61
N ASP A 559 -11.34 15.10 12.52
CA ASP A 559 -10.12 14.32 12.31
C ASP A 559 -10.32 13.32 11.16
N GLY A 560 -11.51 12.70 11.10
CA GLY A 560 -11.87 11.80 10.00
C GLY A 560 -11.89 12.47 8.63
N VAL A 561 -12.46 13.66 8.49
CA VAL A 561 -12.45 14.42 7.22
C VAL A 561 -11.02 14.82 6.84
N SER A 562 -10.21 15.21 7.82
CA SER A 562 -8.79 15.52 7.59
C SER A 562 -8.02 14.28 7.17
N ALA A 563 -8.26 13.14 7.82
CA ALA A 563 -7.70 11.85 7.44
C ALA A 563 -8.08 11.47 6.01
N ALA A 564 -9.37 11.55 5.67
CA ALA A 564 -9.84 11.20 4.33
C ALA A 564 -9.27 12.13 3.24
N SER A 565 -9.04 13.40 3.56
CA SER A 565 -8.39 14.35 2.67
C SER A 565 -6.93 13.98 2.39
N ALA A 566 -6.19 13.53 3.39
CA ALA A 566 -4.80 13.11 3.24
C ALA A 566 -4.70 11.71 2.62
N MET A 567 -5.49 10.77 3.13
CA MET A 567 -5.38 9.35 2.80
C MET A 567 -6.00 8.97 1.45
N ASN A 568 -6.86 9.81 0.87
CA ASN A 568 -7.46 9.50 -0.43
C ASN A 568 -6.44 9.25 -1.56
N VAL A 569 -5.17 9.58 -1.33
CA VAL A 569 -4.05 9.30 -2.25
C VAL A 569 -3.34 7.99 -1.90
N PHE A 570 -3.29 7.63 -0.61
CA PHE A 570 -2.38 6.60 -0.11
C PHE A 570 -3.07 5.31 0.32
N GLY A 571 -4.29 5.38 0.85
CA GLY A 571 -5.00 4.21 1.36
C GLY A 571 -6.30 4.54 2.09
N PRO A 572 -6.88 3.55 2.78
CA PRO A 572 -8.17 3.70 3.46
C PRO A 572 -8.09 4.56 4.72
N VAL A 573 -9.26 5.07 5.13
CA VAL A 573 -9.48 5.61 6.48
C VAL A 573 -10.27 4.59 7.29
N LEU A 574 -9.67 4.15 8.38
CA LEU A 574 -10.20 3.17 9.32
C LEU A 574 -10.62 3.86 10.64
N TRP A 575 -11.79 3.50 11.15
CA TRP A 575 -12.29 4.08 12.39
C TRP A 575 -12.00 3.22 13.61
N THR A 576 -11.55 3.83 14.68
CA THR A 576 -11.49 3.21 16.01
C THR A 576 -12.52 3.83 16.94
N THR A 577 -13.21 2.99 17.70
CA THR A 577 -14.18 3.42 18.74
C THR A 577 -13.53 3.59 20.11
N SER A 578 -12.28 3.14 20.27
CA SER A 578 -11.51 3.28 21.50
C SER A 578 -10.22 4.06 21.24
N ALA A 579 -9.95 5.02 22.10
CA ALA A 579 -8.67 5.73 22.09
C ALA A 579 -7.53 4.84 22.63
N ALA A 580 -7.81 3.85 23.45
CA ALA A 580 -6.81 3.07 24.18
C ALA A 580 -6.21 1.92 23.36
N ALA A 581 -7.03 1.30 22.50
CA ALA A 581 -6.61 0.15 21.70
C ALA A 581 -7.42 0.05 20.38
N PRO A 582 -6.85 -0.49 19.30
CA PRO A 582 -7.61 -0.82 18.10
C PRO A 582 -8.62 -1.94 18.41
N SER A 583 -9.76 -1.94 17.70
CA SER A 583 -10.73 -3.02 17.80
C SER A 583 -10.19 -4.31 17.18
N ALA A 584 -10.89 -5.43 17.44
CA ALA A 584 -10.52 -6.72 16.86
C ALA A 584 -10.59 -6.70 15.34
N GLU A 585 -11.55 -6.00 14.75
CA GLU A 585 -11.69 -5.85 13.30
C GLU A 585 -10.49 -5.13 12.68
N LEU A 586 -10.04 -4.03 13.30
CA LEU A 586 -8.85 -3.29 12.85
C LEU A 586 -7.59 -4.14 13.02
N THR A 587 -7.44 -4.82 14.14
CA THR A 587 -6.30 -5.72 14.37
C THR A 587 -6.27 -6.84 13.33
N ASN A 588 -7.41 -7.46 13.03
CA ASN A 588 -7.51 -8.48 12.00
C ASN A 588 -7.19 -7.94 10.60
N TYR A 589 -7.64 -6.72 10.28
CA TYR A 589 -7.31 -6.05 9.03
C TYR A 589 -5.80 -5.86 8.91
N PHE A 590 -5.15 -5.25 9.89
CA PHE A 590 -3.70 -5.04 9.85
C PHE A 590 -2.91 -6.35 9.84
N GLN A 591 -3.38 -7.39 10.51
CA GLN A 591 -2.77 -8.72 10.43
C GLN A 591 -2.87 -9.32 9.03
N ARG A 592 -3.96 -9.05 8.30
CA ARG A 592 -4.14 -9.49 6.92
C ARG A 592 -3.26 -8.69 5.96
N GLU A 593 -3.20 -7.37 6.13
CA GLU A 593 -2.50 -6.44 5.25
C GLU A 593 -1.03 -6.23 5.62
N SER A 594 -0.51 -6.89 6.66
CA SER A 594 0.83 -6.63 7.19
C SER A 594 1.96 -6.81 6.16
N ALA A 595 1.75 -7.62 5.12
CA ALA A 595 2.72 -7.73 4.03
C ALA A 595 2.81 -6.48 3.13
N ALA A 596 1.80 -5.64 3.14
CA ALA A 596 1.69 -4.47 2.27
C ALA A 596 1.69 -3.14 3.02
N VAL A 597 1.00 -3.06 4.17
CA VAL A 597 0.95 -1.83 4.99
C VAL A 597 2.27 -1.62 5.69
N ASN A 598 3.04 -0.69 5.20
CA ASN A 598 4.32 -0.29 5.80
C ASN A 598 4.22 1.01 6.60
N PHE A 599 3.09 1.73 6.49
CA PHE A 599 2.84 2.95 7.23
C PHE A 599 1.38 3.05 7.70
N ALA A 600 1.17 3.19 9.02
CA ALA A 600 -0.13 3.45 9.60
C ALA A 600 -0.15 4.82 10.29
N VAL A 601 -1.09 5.70 9.90
CA VAL A 601 -1.12 7.11 10.32
C VAL A 601 -2.35 7.42 11.14
N ALA A 602 -2.17 7.81 12.39
CA ALA A 602 -3.25 8.30 13.23
C ALA A 602 -3.51 9.80 12.98
N PHE A 603 -4.76 10.16 12.81
CA PHE A 603 -5.20 11.55 12.70
C PHE A 603 -5.89 12.00 14.00
N GLY A 604 -5.42 13.12 14.55
CA GLY A 604 -5.89 13.67 15.80
C GLY A 604 -4.91 13.52 16.98
N VAL A 605 -5.27 14.09 18.10
CA VAL A 605 -4.46 14.14 19.32
C VAL A 605 -4.38 12.80 20.06
N ASN A 606 -3.48 12.70 21.04
CA ASN A 606 -3.32 11.49 21.88
C ASN A 606 -4.61 11.06 22.59
N GLY A 607 -5.50 11.99 22.91
CA GLY A 607 -6.81 11.67 23.48
C GLY A 607 -7.77 10.99 22.52
N SER A 608 -7.56 11.14 21.21
CA SER A 608 -8.36 10.47 20.18
C SER A 608 -7.84 9.06 19.89
N ILE A 609 -6.53 8.91 19.78
CA ILE A 609 -5.85 7.61 19.59
C ILE A 609 -4.57 7.66 20.41
N SER A 610 -4.45 6.83 21.42
CA SER A 610 -3.31 6.87 22.34
C SER A 610 -2.02 6.38 21.69
N PRO A 611 -0.84 6.74 22.22
CA PRO A 611 0.43 6.15 21.81
C PRO A 611 0.44 4.62 21.97
N ALA A 612 -0.20 4.08 23.01
CA ALA A 612 -0.29 2.64 23.22
C ALA A 612 -1.10 1.93 22.13
N ALA A 613 -2.22 2.52 21.70
CA ALA A 613 -3.00 2.01 20.57
C ALA A 613 -2.19 2.00 19.27
N LEU A 614 -1.45 3.07 19.02
CA LEU A 614 -0.60 3.20 17.84
C LEU A 614 0.57 2.20 17.88
N ASN A 615 1.14 1.96 19.07
CA ASN A 615 2.15 0.94 19.28
C ASN A 615 1.63 -0.48 18.98
N THR A 616 0.39 -0.77 19.38
CA THR A 616 -0.25 -2.05 19.06
C THR A 616 -0.38 -2.24 17.53
N VAL A 617 -0.79 -1.18 16.81
CA VAL A 617 -0.83 -1.23 15.34
C VAL A 617 0.58 -1.43 14.77
N GLY A 618 1.57 -0.69 15.25
CA GLY A 618 2.95 -0.82 14.82
C GLY A 618 3.52 -2.23 14.99
N SER A 619 3.26 -2.84 16.16
CA SER A 619 3.66 -4.23 16.43
C SER A 619 2.96 -5.23 15.51
N THR A 620 1.73 -4.92 15.08
CA THR A 620 0.96 -5.78 14.18
C THR A 620 1.51 -5.76 12.76
N ILE A 621 1.96 -4.60 12.28
CA ILE A 621 2.45 -4.43 10.90
C ILE A 621 3.97 -4.58 10.76
N SER A 622 4.71 -4.86 11.82
CA SER A 622 6.19 -4.82 11.85
C SER A 622 6.85 -6.12 12.30
N ALA A 623 6.31 -7.27 11.98
CA ALA A 623 6.90 -8.57 12.37
C ALA A 623 7.27 -8.65 13.86
N GLY A 624 6.46 -8.04 14.74
CA GLY A 624 6.64 -8.01 16.20
C GLY A 624 7.50 -6.85 16.72
N SER A 625 8.09 -6.03 15.87
CA SER A 625 8.74 -4.77 16.28
C SER A 625 7.80 -3.59 16.13
N SER A 626 7.93 -2.59 16.99
CA SER A 626 7.15 -1.35 16.88
C SER A 626 8.09 -0.17 16.63
N TYR A 627 7.65 0.72 15.76
CA TYR A 627 8.40 1.92 15.43
C TYR A 627 7.43 3.09 15.34
N PHE A 628 7.73 4.17 16.03
CA PHE A 628 6.89 5.37 16.04
C PHE A 628 7.59 6.52 15.35
N VAL A 629 6.84 7.22 14.52
CA VAL A 629 7.21 8.54 14.05
C VAL A 629 6.03 9.47 14.28
N TYR A 630 6.24 10.55 15.02
CA TYR A 630 5.25 11.59 15.16
C TYR A 630 5.56 12.70 14.16
N HIS A 631 4.55 13.06 13.38
CA HIS A 631 4.62 14.20 12.47
C HIS A 631 3.61 15.25 12.90
N PRO A 632 3.89 16.01 13.95
CA PRO A 632 3.06 17.16 14.26
C PRO A 632 3.26 18.17 13.15
N PHE A 633 3.23 19.37 13.35
CA PHE A 633 3.54 20.37 12.36
C PHE A 633 5.03 20.51 12.09
N PHE A 634 5.34 20.87 10.87
CA PHE A 634 6.66 21.34 10.51
C PHE A 634 6.77 22.84 10.88
N ASN A 635 7.99 23.31 11.14
CA ASN A 635 8.32 24.74 11.29
C ASN A 635 7.60 25.50 12.41
N GLY A 636 7.42 24.90 13.57
CA GLY A 636 6.96 25.61 14.76
C GLY A 636 5.46 25.91 14.84
N ASP A 637 4.67 25.42 13.90
CA ASP A 637 3.20 25.57 13.93
C ASP A 637 2.51 24.67 14.97
N VAL A 638 3.28 24.08 15.87
CA VAL A 638 2.74 23.21 16.93
C VAL A 638 2.05 24.08 17.98
N PRO A 639 0.76 23.88 18.24
CA PRO A 639 0.06 24.64 19.27
C PRO A 639 0.69 24.46 20.65
N ALA A 640 0.76 25.51 21.43
CA ALA A 640 1.21 25.44 22.81
C ALA A 640 0.35 24.41 23.58
N GLY A 641 1.01 23.51 24.31
CA GLY A 641 0.34 22.44 25.07
C GLY A 641 -0.03 21.19 24.26
N ALA A 642 0.02 21.22 22.94
CA ALA A 642 -0.29 20.06 22.10
C ALA A 642 0.77 18.96 22.16
N GLN A 643 1.97 19.27 22.65
CA GLN A 643 3.09 18.33 22.85
C GLN A 643 3.02 17.56 24.17
N ALA A 644 2.13 17.91 25.07
CA ALA A 644 2.04 17.22 26.36
C ALA A 644 1.74 15.73 26.17
N GLY A 645 2.63 14.88 26.66
CA GLY A 645 2.54 13.41 26.52
C GLY A 645 3.06 12.84 25.20
N MET A 646 3.62 13.65 24.31
CA MET A 646 4.31 13.17 23.12
C MET A 646 5.77 12.83 23.47
N PRO A 647 6.36 11.76 22.90
CA PRO A 647 7.78 11.53 23.02
C PRO A 647 8.56 12.72 22.47
N THR A 648 9.53 13.22 23.24
CA THR A 648 10.35 14.37 22.85
C THR A 648 11.47 13.98 21.86
N SER A 649 11.61 12.71 21.52
CA SER A 649 12.66 12.21 20.63
C SER A 649 12.28 12.37 19.16
N SER A 650 13.05 13.16 18.50
CA SER A 650 13.31 13.26 17.05
C SER A 650 12.12 12.99 16.14
N PHE A 651 11.48 14.06 15.76
CA PHE A 651 10.68 14.11 14.56
C PHE A 651 11.62 14.11 13.35
N ALA A 652 12.03 12.97 12.89
CA ALA A 652 12.45 12.90 11.51
C ALA A 652 11.26 13.34 10.66
N ALA A 653 11.48 14.26 9.74
CA ALA A 653 10.53 14.44 8.64
C ALA A 653 10.16 13.05 8.12
N PRO A 654 8.92 12.81 7.68
CA PRO A 654 8.62 11.55 7.04
C PRO A 654 9.71 11.36 6.01
N VAL A 655 10.46 10.31 6.15
CA VAL A 655 11.23 9.83 5.04
C VAL A 655 10.15 9.32 4.12
N ASN A 656 9.71 10.22 3.25
CA ASN A 656 8.55 10.07 2.42
C ASN A 656 8.72 8.82 1.61
N GLY A 657 8.17 7.71 2.08
CA GLY A 657 8.09 6.49 1.32
C GLY A 657 9.37 6.01 0.65
N SER A 658 10.50 6.68 0.89
CA SER A 658 11.77 6.33 0.28
C SER A 658 12.17 4.91 0.59
N ASP A 659 11.65 4.40 1.68
CA ASP A 659 12.10 3.15 2.25
C ASP A 659 11.15 1.99 2.00
N THR A 660 10.09 2.23 1.30
CA THR A 660 9.03 1.22 1.21
C THR A 660 9.18 0.28 0.03
N GLY A 661 10.12 0.55 -0.88
CA GLY A 661 10.29 -0.28 -2.08
C GLY A 661 9.04 -0.39 -2.98
N ASP A 662 7.93 0.21 -2.57
CA ASP A 662 6.65 0.08 -3.26
C ASP A 662 6.39 1.18 -4.32
N GLY A 663 7.40 1.98 -4.62
CA GLY A 663 7.32 3.04 -5.62
C GLY A 663 6.59 4.30 -5.16
N GLN A 664 6.14 4.39 -3.92
CA GLN A 664 5.50 5.62 -3.40
C GLN A 664 6.47 6.79 -3.30
N ALA A 665 7.72 6.50 -3.03
CA ALA A 665 8.77 7.48 -3.09
C ALA A 665 8.88 8.16 -4.47
N ALA A 666 8.42 7.51 -5.51
CA ALA A 666 8.40 8.07 -6.87
C ALA A 666 7.26 9.06 -7.11
N ALA A 667 6.29 9.17 -6.21
CA ALA A 667 5.17 10.09 -6.37
C ALA A 667 5.61 11.56 -6.39
N GLY A 668 6.79 11.88 -5.88
CA GLY A 668 7.32 13.25 -5.87
C GLY A 668 7.79 13.78 -7.21
N ALA A 669 8.13 12.94 -8.17
CA ALA A 669 8.86 13.42 -9.35
C ALA A 669 7.96 13.94 -10.48
N THR A 670 6.69 13.57 -10.56
CA THR A 670 5.86 13.89 -11.72
C THR A 670 4.44 14.32 -11.41
N ALA A 671 4.11 14.58 -10.16
CA ALA A 671 2.82 15.13 -9.75
C ALA A 671 1.58 14.39 -10.31
N LYS A 672 1.72 13.13 -10.72
CA LYS A 672 0.56 12.29 -11.01
C LYS A 672 0.26 11.47 -9.77
N ARG A 673 -0.96 11.63 -9.28
CA ARG A 673 -1.55 10.79 -8.27
C ARG A 673 -1.28 9.33 -8.62
N PRO A 674 -0.67 8.53 -7.75
CA PRO A 674 -0.61 7.10 -7.98
C PRO A 674 -2.06 6.59 -8.05
N ALA A 675 -2.39 5.87 -9.11
CA ALA A 675 -3.63 5.12 -9.13
C ALA A 675 -3.57 4.10 -7.99
N PRO A 676 -4.67 3.85 -7.27
CA PRO A 676 -4.75 2.75 -6.33
C PRO A 676 -4.27 1.47 -7.04
N ALA A 677 -3.40 0.72 -6.42
CA ALA A 677 -2.97 -0.53 -7.02
C ALA A 677 -4.15 -1.50 -7.05
N GLY A 678 -4.44 -1.99 -8.19
CA GLY A 678 -5.64 -2.78 -8.45
C GLY A 678 -6.87 -1.88 -8.60
N SER A 679 -7.67 -2.11 -9.60
CA SER A 679 -8.97 -1.47 -9.66
C SER A 679 -9.92 -2.23 -8.74
N HIS A 680 -10.75 -1.50 -8.02
CA HIS A 680 -11.87 -2.08 -7.26
C HIS A 680 -12.79 -2.97 -8.12
N GLU A 681 -12.77 -2.82 -9.44
CA GLU A 681 -13.46 -3.69 -10.39
C GLU A 681 -13.09 -5.16 -10.23
N THR A 682 -11.88 -5.41 -9.82
CA THR A 682 -11.34 -6.76 -9.64
C THR A 682 -11.55 -7.32 -8.24
N ASN A 683 -11.94 -6.47 -7.27
CA ASN A 683 -12.33 -6.90 -5.92
C ASN A 683 -13.81 -7.28 -5.82
N LEU A 684 -14.57 -7.25 -6.92
CA LEU A 684 -15.98 -7.51 -6.91
C LEU A 684 -16.25 -9.01 -6.67
N ALA A 685 -16.79 -9.31 -5.50
CA ALA A 685 -17.61 -10.53 -5.33
C ALA A 685 -18.80 -10.47 -6.29
N PRO A 686 -19.47 -11.59 -6.58
CA PRO A 686 -20.62 -11.59 -7.48
C PRO A 686 -21.61 -10.48 -7.12
N LEU A 687 -21.93 -9.63 -8.09
CA LEU A 687 -22.89 -8.55 -7.93
C LEU A 687 -24.22 -9.10 -7.45
N LYS A 688 -24.79 -8.49 -6.42
CA LYS A 688 -26.16 -8.75 -6.06
C LYS A 688 -27.08 -8.06 -7.07
N THR A 689 -27.99 -8.84 -7.65
CA THR A 689 -29.05 -8.30 -8.48
C THR A 689 -30.29 -8.14 -7.60
N LEU A 690 -30.82 -6.94 -7.54
CA LEU A 690 -32.05 -6.64 -6.84
C LEU A 690 -33.21 -6.67 -7.84
N GLN A 691 -34.24 -7.46 -7.52
CA GLN A 691 -35.53 -7.29 -8.14
C GLN A 691 -36.31 -6.24 -7.35
N ARG A 692 -36.84 -5.25 -8.04
CA ARG A 692 -37.78 -4.31 -7.40
C ARG A 692 -39.01 -5.10 -6.99
N GLN A 693 -39.38 -5.01 -5.71
CA GLN A 693 -40.67 -5.46 -5.21
C GLN A 693 -41.76 -4.49 -5.64
#